data_bb145b7b3e9ec08f855512a1e6499a9e
#
_entry.id   bb145b7b3e9ec08f855512a1e6499a9e
#
_cell.length_a   1.000
_cell.length_b   1.000
_cell.length_c   1.000
_cell.angle_alpha   90.00
_cell.angle_beta   90.00
_cell.angle_gamma   90.00
#
_symmetry.space_group_name_H-M   'P 1'
#
loop_
_entity.id
_entity.type
_entity.pdbx_description
1 polymer ?
#
loop_
_entity_poly.entity_id
_entity_poly.type
_entity_poly.pdbx_seq_one_letter_code
_entity_poly.pdbx_strand_id
1 'polypeptide(L)'
;MSGRVSPTLERSSSDGQTGETKATAQPSDSISVRDISYTVRERIGPWWNVSLYRKKWTKQILKDVSFHIESGQIMGILGNSGSGKTTLLDSISGRLGYKDNFFGEVYVNGRQLKKEQFRDCFSYVPQSDTLLSFLTIQESLTYTALLTLQKRSNDFIKKKVDAVMAELSLSHIADKIIGSRIFVGISGGERRRVSIAAQLLQDPKVMLLDEPTTGLDCLTANQIVSLLSELAHRDRIVIITIHQPRSELFRLFDKIAIMSFGEMVFCGNPMEMITFFSDCGYSCPEQSNPFDFYVDLTSVDTRSKERELETYRRVQVIVSAYKNSEIFIKELAAIERTKSVKELPPIPFKNKDSPSAFYKLWILLRRTTRNFSRDKIGIIMRLLQNLLFGFFVAFFLLRLRTDLLKGAVQDRAGLIYQCISAPPLTGTLNAVALYPPLRAISDQESKDGLYKKWQMVLAYIVHFLPFSVISVAIFSTFIYWSAGMYPEASRFGIFFAVILVSHIIGELLTLVMLGVIQNPNIVQSGVVLLNSAGVIVGSGLLSKLDKSLTLISNHFSFFQFFIFLFFIYSFIPSLGRFWKVNFAACEPNSSTAINPACMLSHGIQFIEENFPDALSQFTTNFLILYAFLPGLTIIAILSFKIRERIIGRQ
;
A
#
# COMPACT_ATOMS: atom_id res chain seq x y z
N MET A 1 72.82 -26.30 -23.87
CA MET A 1 73.30 -27.22 -22.83
C MET A 1 72.10 -27.56 -22.01
N SER A 2 71.39 -28.64 -22.28
CA SER A 2 71.50 -30.00 -21.72
C SER A 2 71.01 -29.95 -20.27
N GLY A 3 69.98 -30.68 -19.81
CA GLY A 3 69.66 -32.03 -20.09
C GLY A 3 68.30 -32.44 -19.56
N ARG A 4 67.72 -33.34 -20.28
CA ARG A 4 66.53 -34.14 -19.88
C ARG A 4 66.94 -35.13 -18.77
N VAL A 5 66.01 -35.37 -17.83
CA VAL A 5 65.90 -36.66 -17.15
C VAL A 5 64.40 -36.94 -16.91
N SER A 6 63.92 -38.04 -17.51
CA SER A 6 62.70 -38.76 -17.14
C SER A 6 63.08 -39.85 -16.13
N PRO A 7 62.14 -40.26 -15.30
CA PRO A 7 62.13 -41.64 -14.84
C PRO A 7 60.78 -42.34 -15.12
N THR A 8 60.96 -43.45 -15.78
CA THR A 8 60.37 -44.78 -15.80
C THR A 8 59.20 -45.13 -14.94
N LEU A 9 58.25 -45.74 -15.64
CA LEU A 9 57.11 -46.54 -15.15
C LEU A 9 57.58 -47.74 -14.31
N GLU A 10 56.93 -47.91 -13.15
CA GLU A 10 56.73 -49.21 -12.53
C GLU A 10 55.23 -49.51 -12.41
N ARG A 11 54.81 -50.59 -13.08
CA ARG A 11 53.53 -51.26 -12.91
C ARG A 11 53.59 -52.13 -11.67
N SER A 12 52.66 -51.94 -10.71
CA SER A 12 52.26 -53.01 -9.78
C SER A 12 50.75 -53.16 -9.89
N SER A 13 50.42 -54.35 -10.39
CA SER A 13 49.07 -54.89 -10.38
C SER A 13 48.70 -55.31 -8.95
N SER A 14 47.56 -54.86 -8.46
CA SER A 14 46.78 -55.58 -7.42
C SER A 14 45.31 -55.25 -7.53
N ASP A 15 44.57 -56.30 -7.55
CA ASP A 15 43.11 -56.50 -7.69
C ASP A 15 42.17 -55.57 -6.96
N GLY A 16 41.11 -55.22 -7.66
CA GLY A 16 39.70 -55.39 -7.35
C GLY A 16 39.13 -54.94 -6.01
N GLN A 17 38.46 -53.83 -6.06
CA GLN A 17 37.10 -53.71 -5.47
C GLN A 17 36.50 -52.40 -5.96
N THR A 18 35.60 -52.49 -6.94
CA THR A 18 34.69 -51.41 -7.33
C THR A 18 33.68 -51.16 -6.19
N GLY A 19 34.08 -50.32 -5.27
CA GLY A 19 33.13 -49.64 -4.37
C GLY A 19 32.58 -48.42 -5.06
N GLU A 20 31.47 -48.53 -5.73
CA GLU A 20 30.64 -47.40 -6.08
C GLU A 20 30.27 -46.66 -4.78
N THR A 21 31.02 -45.66 -4.40
CA THR A 21 30.58 -44.64 -3.47
C THR A 21 29.46 -43.88 -4.17
N LYS A 22 28.22 -44.35 -3.97
CA LYS A 22 27.05 -43.51 -4.14
C LYS A 22 27.26 -42.25 -3.30
N ALA A 23 27.68 -41.17 -3.95
CA ALA A 23 27.58 -39.84 -3.40
C ALA A 23 26.10 -39.69 -3.04
N THR A 24 25.79 -39.74 -1.77
CA THR A 24 24.48 -39.37 -1.23
C THR A 24 24.33 -37.90 -1.54
N ALA A 25 23.70 -37.59 -2.69
CA ALA A 25 23.30 -36.24 -3.04
C ALA A 25 22.47 -35.71 -1.84
N GLN A 26 22.94 -34.62 -1.24
CA GLN A 26 22.16 -33.94 -0.20
C GLN A 26 20.81 -33.63 -0.82
N PRO A 27 19.72 -33.90 -0.10
CA PRO A 27 18.37 -33.66 -0.63
C PRO A 27 18.25 -32.17 -0.97
N SER A 28 18.06 -31.87 -2.24
CA SER A 28 17.82 -30.51 -2.74
C SER A 28 16.47 -30.01 -2.23
N ASP A 29 16.41 -28.70 -1.92
CA ASP A 29 15.14 -28.09 -1.54
C ASP A 29 14.12 -28.26 -2.69
N SER A 30 12.86 -28.57 -2.35
CA SER A 30 11.82 -28.81 -3.35
C SER A 30 10.46 -28.26 -2.91
N ILE A 31 9.66 -27.88 -3.90
CA ILE A 31 8.26 -27.48 -3.70
C ILE A 31 7.36 -28.40 -4.52
N SER A 32 6.35 -28.92 -3.87
CA SER A 32 5.30 -29.72 -4.49
C SER A 32 3.94 -29.09 -4.18
N VAL A 33 3.19 -28.86 -5.22
CA VAL A 33 1.83 -28.32 -5.16
C VAL A 33 0.88 -29.40 -5.63
N ARG A 34 -0.18 -29.69 -4.85
CA ARG A 34 -1.13 -30.74 -5.17
C ARG A 34 -2.57 -30.25 -5.10
N ASP A 35 -3.32 -30.48 -6.18
CA ASP A 35 -4.77 -30.29 -6.30
C ASP A 35 -5.26 -28.92 -5.82
N ILE A 36 -4.50 -27.85 -6.13
CA ILE A 36 -4.90 -26.50 -5.76
C ILE A 36 -6.15 -26.09 -6.53
N SER A 37 -7.22 -25.84 -5.79
CA SER A 37 -8.49 -25.31 -6.27
C SER A 37 -8.87 -24.05 -5.49
N TYR A 38 -9.29 -23.00 -6.20
CA TYR A 38 -9.69 -21.74 -5.60
C TYR A 38 -10.99 -21.21 -6.20
N THR A 39 -11.95 -20.87 -5.33
CA THR A 39 -13.27 -20.36 -5.74
C THR A 39 -13.51 -18.99 -5.13
N VAL A 40 -13.86 -18.01 -5.96
CA VAL A 40 -14.25 -16.66 -5.52
C VAL A 40 -15.76 -16.56 -5.42
N ARG A 41 -16.24 -15.94 -4.34
CA ARG A 41 -17.64 -15.63 -4.12
C ARG A 41 -17.84 -14.13 -4.19
N GLU A 42 -18.46 -13.66 -5.25
CA GLU A 42 -18.79 -12.25 -5.44
C GLU A 42 -20.28 -11.99 -5.26
N ARG A 43 -20.63 -10.79 -4.85
CA ARG A 43 -22.02 -10.36 -4.74
C ARG A 43 -22.46 -9.75 -6.07
N ILE A 44 -23.66 -10.09 -6.54
CA ILE A 44 -24.11 -9.76 -7.91
C ILE A 44 -24.51 -8.30 -8.05
N GLY A 45 -24.79 -7.58 -6.99
CA GLY A 45 -25.30 -6.22 -7.09
C GLY A 45 -24.72 -5.23 -6.08
N PRO A 46 -24.93 -3.93 -6.34
CA PRO A 46 -24.49 -2.88 -5.45
C PRO A 46 -25.25 -2.95 -4.12
N TRP A 47 -24.62 -2.47 -3.04
CA TRP A 47 -25.13 -2.56 -1.67
C TRP A 47 -26.50 -1.90 -1.46
N TRP A 48 -26.89 -0.92 -2.29
CA TRP A 48 -28.20 -0.25 -2.23
C TRP A 48 -29.33 -1.09 -2.84
N ASN A 49 -29.01 -2.11 -3.63
CA ASN A 49 -30.00 -3.06 -4.12
C ASN A 49 -29.91 -4.36 -3.29
N VAL A 50 -30.60 -4.39 -2.15
CA VAL A 50 -30.54 -5.47 -1.17
C VAL A 50 -30.89 -6.84 -1.79
N SER A 51 -31.78 -6.87 -2.76
CA SER A 51 -32.20 -8.10 -3.44
C SER A 51 -31.07 -8.72 -4.27
N LEU A 52 -30.37 -7.92 -5.06
CA LEU A 52 -29.21 -8.33 -5.85
C LEU A 52 -27.96 -8.53 -4.98
N TYR A 53 -27.78 -7.71 -3.97
CA TYR A 53 -26.65 -7.77 -3.04
C TYR A 53 -26.63 -9.06 -2.19
N ARG A 54 -27.80 -9.64 -1.91
CA ARG A 54 -27.91 -10.94 -1.22
C ARG A 54 -27.55 -12.13 -2.11
N LYS A 55 -27.70 -12.00 -3.45
CA LYS A 55 -27.31 -13.06 -4.39
C LYS A 55 -25.79 -13.11 -4.50
N LYS A 56 -25.22 -14.30 -4.31
CA LYS A 56 -23.78 -14.55 -4.46
C LYS A 56 -23.56 -15.33 -5.76
N TRP A 57 -22.56 -14.91 -6.51
CA TRP A 57 -22.05 -15.65 -7.64
C TRP A 57 -20.74 -16.32 -7.24
N THR A 58 -20.58 -17.58 -7.61
CA THR A 58 -19.36 -18.35 -7.33
C THR A 58 -18.66 -18.66 -8.65
N LYS A 59 -17.39 -18.29 -8.75
CA LYS A 59 -16.53 -18.63 -9.88
C LYS A 59 -15.32 -19.39 -9.37
N GLN A 60 -15.11 -20.59 -9.87
CA GLN A 60 -13.88 -21.32 -9.64
C GLN A 60 -12.80 -20.75 -10.56
N ILE A 61 -11.72 -20.23 -9.97
CA ILE A 61 -10.61 -19.60 -10.68
C ILE A 61 -9.50 -20.60 -10.92
N LEU A 62 -9.20 -21.48 -9.95
CA LEU A 62 -8.22 -22.55 -10.08
C LEU A 62 -8.92 -23.89 -9.91
N LYS A 63 -8.53 -24.87 -10.71
CA LYS A 63 -9.11 -26.21 -10.76
C LYS A 63 -8.00 -27.26 -10.78
N ASP A 64 -7.78 -27.89 -9.63
CA ASP A 64 -6.91 -29.07 -9.43
C ASP A 64 -5.51 -28.90 -10.04
N VAL A 65 -4.85 -27.77 -9.74
CA VAL A 65 -3.51 -27.47 -10.24
C VAL A 65 -2.46 -28.20 -9.40
N SER A 66 -1.63 -29.00 -10.06
CA SER A 66 -0.57 -29.79 -9.43
C SER A 66 0.73 -29.64 -10.22
N PHE A 67 1.86 -29.44 -9.51
CA PHE A 67 3.21 -29.41 -10.10
C PHE A 67 4.29 -29.62 -9.04
N HIS A 68 5.50 -29.94 -9.48
CA HIS A 68 6.69 -30.10 -8.66
C HIS A 68 7.85 -29.30 -9.23
N ILE A 69 8.72 -28.74 -8.38
CA ILE A 69 9.93 -28.01 -8.78
C ILE A 69 11.02 -28.19 -7.72
N GLU A 70 12.26 -28.32 -8.16
CA GLU A 70 13.43 -28.53 -7.32
C GLU A 70 14.34 -27.28 -7.27
N SER A 71 15.19 -27.22 -6.26
CA SER A 71 16.22 -26.18 -6.13
C SER A 71 17.15 -26.18 -7.35
N GLY A 72 17.57 -25.01 -7.77
CA GLY A 72 18.36 -24.83 -8.97
C GLY A 72 17.54 -24.63 -10.24
N GLN A 73 16.21 -24.66 -10.16
CA GLN A 73 15.32 -24.54 -11.33
C GLN A 73 14.56 -23.23 -11.38
N ILE A 74 14.40 -22.73 -12.61
CA ILE A 74 13.48 -21.63 -12.93
C ILE A 74 12.27 -22.17 -13.70
N MET A 75 11.07 -21.84 -13.20
CA MET A 75 9.79 -22.23 -13.79
C MET A 75 9.05 -21.02 -14.35
N GLY A 76 8.68 -21.07 -15.62
CA GLY A 76 7.81 -20.09 -16.28
C GLY A 76 6.35 -20.55 -16.32
N ILE A 77 5.43 -19.77 -15.74
CA ILE A 77 3.98 -20.00 -15.84
C ILE A 77 3.42 -19.11 -16.94
N LEU A 78 2.96 -19.72 -18.01
CA LEU A 78 2.44 -19.08 -19.22
C LEU A 78 0.93 -19.18 -19.29
N GLY A 79 0.31 -18.32 -20.08
CA GLY A 79 -1.13 -18.34 -20.34
C GLY A 79 -1.70 -16.95 -20.56
N ASN A 80 -2.90 -16.88 -21.10
CA ASN A 80 -3.55 -15.61 -21.39
C ASN A 80 -3.99 -14.85 -20.13
N SER A 81 -4.36 -13.58 -20.32
CA SER A 81 -4.94 -12.78 -19.23
C SER A 81 -6.20 -13.48 -18.71
N GLY A 82 -6.32 -13.59 -17.39
CA GLY A 82 -7.45 -14.28 -16.75
C GLY A 82 -7.33 -15.81 -16.67
N SER A 83 -6.22 -16.43 -17.10
CA SER A 83 -6.00 -17.89 -16.97
C SER A 83 -5.75 -18.37 -15.54
N GLY A 84 -5.56 -17.46 -14.56
CA GLY A 84 -5.38 -17.78 -13.15
C GLY A 84 -3.93 -17.72 -12.63
N LYS A 85 -2.94 -17.26 -13.43
CA LYS A 85 -1.51 -17.22 -13.08
C LYS A 85 -1.22 -16.46 -11.77
N THR A 86 -1.63 -15.21 -11.69
CA THR A 86 -1.49 -14.37 -10.48
C THR A 86 -2.20 -15.01 -9.29
N THR A 87 -3.40 -15.56 -9.50
CA THR A 87 -4.16 -16.25 -8.46
C THR A 87 -3.43 -17.49 -7.94
N LEU A 88 -2.75 -18.23 -8.81
CA LEU A 88 -1.93 -19.38 -8.41
C LEU A 88 -0.73 -18.94 -7.56
N LEU A 89 0.02 -17.92 -7.97
CA LEU A 89 1.12 -17.38 -7.18
C LEU A 89 0.65 -16.81 -5.84
N ASP A 90 -0.46 -16.07 -5.83
CA ASP A 90 -1.06 -15.54 -4.61
C ASP A 90 -1.53 -16.65 -3.66
N SER A 91 -2.04 -17.77 -4.22
CA SER A 91 -2.44 -18.96 -3.45
C SER A 91 -1.25 -19.60 -2.76
N ILE A 92 -0.16 -19.83 -3.48
CA ILE A 92 1.05 -20.46 -2.97
C ILE A 92 1.76 -19.55 -1.96
N SER A 93 1.76 -18.23 -2.19
CA SER A 93 2.41 -17.27 -1.30
C SER A 93 1.64 -16.96 -0.01
N GLY A 94 0.41 -17.47 0.12
CA GLY A 94 -0.44 -17.19 1.28
C GLY A 94 -1.01 -15.78 1.31
N ARG A 95 -1.09 -15.10 0.16
CA ARG A 95 -1.63 -13.73 0.03
C ARG A 95 -3.14 -13.69 -0.12
N LEU A 96 -3.77 -14.80 -0.53
CA LEU A 96 -5.22 -14.93 -0.61
C LEU A 96 -5.83 -15.25 0.75
N GLY A 97 -7.05 -14.76 0.97
CA GLY A 97 -7.84 -15.08 2.15
C GLY A 97 -8.33 -16.54 2.10
N TYR A 98 -7.74 -17.38 2.91
CA TYR A 98 -7.99 -18.84 2.93
C TYR A 98 -9.31 -19.29 3.57
N LYS A 99 -10.26 -18.42 3.85
CA LYS A 99 -11.54 -18.85 4.45
C LYS A 99 -12.45 -19.45 3.39
N ASP A 100 -12.64 -20.77 3.48
CA ASP A 100 -13.66 -21.57 2.81
C ASP A 100 -13.58 -21.74 1.28
N ASN A 101 -12.59 -21.14 0.61
CA ASN A 101 -12.53 -21.10 -0.86
C ASN A 101 -11.26 -21.70 -1.46
N PHE A 102 -10.29 -22.08 -0.62
CA PHE A 102 -9.02 -22.66 -1.02
C PHE A 102 -8.95 -24.13 -0.58
N PHE A 103 -8.75 -25.01 -1.54
CA PHE A 103 -8.51 -26.45 -1.36
C PHE A 103 -7.17 -26.81 -1.99
N GLY A 104 -6.57 -27.89 -1.54
CA GLY A 104 -5.28 -28.38 -2.00
C GLY A 104 -4.18 -28.21 -0.97
N GLU A 105 -3.01 -28.73 -1.30
CA GLU A 105 -1.88 -28.87 -0.40
C GLU A 105 -0.60 -28.35 -1.04
N VAL A 106 0.22 -27.67 -0.23
CA VAL A 106 1.55 -27.20 -0.62
C VAL A 106 2.57 -27.85 0.30
N TYR A 107 3.55 -28.49 -0.30
CA TYR A 107 4.62 -29.14 0.41
C TYR A 107 5.95 -28.43 0.09
N VAL A 108 6.79 -28.28 1.10
CA VAL A 108 8.17 -27.84 0.96
C VAL A 108 9.05 -28.89 1.60
N ASN A 109 10.00 -29.42 0.86
CA ASN A 109 10.86 -30.52 1.29
C ASN A 109 10.06 -31.75 1.80
N GLY A 110 8.95 -32.07 1.13
CA GLY A 110 8.04 -33.14 1.53
C GLY A 110 7.17 -32.87 2.76
N ARG A 111 7.33 -31.73 3.43
CA ARG A 111 6.54 -31.32 4.60
C ARG A 111 5.39 -30.43 4.19
N GLN A 112 4.18 -30.77 4.58
CA GLN A 112 3.01 -29.95 4.33
C GLN A 112 3.09 -28.62 5.07
N LEU A 113 2.99 -27.51 4.33
CA LEU A 113 2.96 -26.17 4.92
C LEU A 113 1.60 -25.86 5.55
N LYS A 114 1.61 -25.36 6.79
CA LYS A 114 0.43 -24.73 7.38
C LYS A 114 0.23 -23.34 6.78
N LYS A 115 -1.03 -22.90 6.69
CA LYS A 115 -1.42 -21.60 6.08
C LYS A 115 -0.66 -20.40 6.64
N GLU A 116 -0.32 -20.41 7.93
CA GLU A 116 0.43 -19.36 8.59
C GLU A 116 1.92 -19.32 8.17
N GLN A 117 2.45 -20.44 7.68
CA GLN A 117 3.86 -20.60 7.33
C GLN A 117 4.19 -20.17 5.89
N PHE A 118 3.18 -20.05 5.00
CA PHE A 118 3.42 -19.66 3.61
C PHE A 118 4.21 -18.35 3.48
N ARG A 119 3.81 -17.34 4.23
CA ARG A 119 4.47 -16.03 4.24
C ARG A 119 5.93 -16.10 4.69
N ASP A 120 6.26 -17.02 5.57
CA ASP A 120 7.60 -17.17 6.12
C ASP A 120 8.53 -17.97 5.19
N CYS A 121 7.98 -18.74 4.22
CA CYS A 121 8.76 -19.49 3.25
C CYS A 121 8.99 -18.74 1.94
N PHE A 122 7.93 -18.11 1.40
CA PHE A 122 7.95 -17.55 0.05
C PHE A 122 8.22 -16.04 0.03
N SER A 123 9.14 -15.60 -0.84
CA SER A 123 9.27 -14.20 -1.24
C SER A 123 8.44 -13.92 -2.48
N TYR A 124 7.78 -12.78 -2.53
CA TYR A 124 6.89 -12.44 -3.62
C TYR A 124 7.16 -11.04 -4.17
N VAL A 125 7.40 -10.95 -5.46
CA VAL A 125 7.55 -9.69 -6.20
C VAL A 125 6.27 -9.46 -7.01
N PRO A 126 5.45 -8.44 -6.67
CA PRO A 126 4.20 -8.18 -7.38
C PRO A 126 4.43 -7.58 -8.76
N GLN A 127 3.41 -7.58 -9.61
CA GLN A 127 3.44 -7.00 -10.95
C GLN A 127 3.78 -5.49 -10.93
N SER A 128 3.24 -4.73 -9.98
CA SER A 128 3.50 -3.29 -9.85
C SER A 128 4.54 -3.00 -8.78
N ASP A 129 5.55 -2.22 -9.13
CA ASP A 129 6.60 -1.81 -8.20
C ASP A 129 6.14 -0.65 -7.32
N THR A 130 6.02 -0.88 -6.02
CA THR A 130 5.68 0.14 -5.02
C THR A 130 6.94 0.58 -4.28
N LEU A 131 7.55 1.68 -4.75
CA LEU A 131 8.78 2.23 -4.21
C LEU A 131 8.61 3.71 -3.84
N LEU A 132 9.35 4.18 -2.82
CA LEU A 132 9.35 5.60 -2.43
C LEU A 132 10.18 6.42 -3.40
N SER A 133 9.55 7.43 -4.00
CA SER A 133 10.11 8.15 -5.15
C SER A 133 11.34 9.00 -4.84
N PHE A 134 11.45 9.55 -3.63
CA PHE A 134 12.53 10.48 -3.26
C PHE A 134 13.69 9.81 -2.51
N LEU A 135 13.64 8.50 -2.31
CA LEU A 135 14.78 7.74 -1.77
C LEU A 135 15.75 7.35 -2.89
N THR A 136 17.04 7.20 -2.55
CA THR A 136 18.01 6.54 -3.42
C THR A 136 17.82 5.01 -3.36
N ILE A 137 18.39 4.30 -4.32
CA ILE A 137 18.36 2.83 -4.34
C ILE A 137 18.99 2.27 -3.07
N GLN A 138 20.20 2.74 -2.73
CA GLN A 138 20.92 2.30 -1.53
C GLN A 138 20.12 2.57 -0.24
N GLU A 139 19.50 3.76 -0.11
CA GLU A 139 18.67 4.09 1.04
C GLU A 139 17.44 3.18 1.13
N SER A 140 16.73 2.97 0.01
CA SER A 140 15.55 2.10 -0.03
C SER A 140 15.87 0.68 0.43
N LEU A 141 16.93 0.10 -0.10
CA LEU A 141 17.40 -1.24 0.28
C LEU A 141 17.91 -1.28 1.73
N THR A 142 18.59 -0.23 2.18
CA THR A 142 19.07 -0.14 3.58
C THR A 142 17.89 -0.12 4.56
N TYR A 143 16.83 0.68 4.30
CA TYR A 143 15.64 0.69 5.15
C TYR A 143 14.92 -0.67 5.16
N THR A 144 14.84 -1.34 4.01
CA THR A 144 14.27 -2.69 3.93
C THR A 144 15.11 -3.69 4.73
N ALA A 145 16.44 -3.64 4.61
CA ALA A 145 17.34 -4.48 5.41
C ALA A 145 17.20 -4.24 6.92
N LEU A 146 17.09 -2.97 7.35
CA LEU A 146 16.88 -2.61 8.75
C LEU A 146 15.53 -3.12 9.30
N LEU A 147 14.50 -3.21 8.47
CA LEU A 147 13.19 -3.74 8.86
C LEU A 147 13.15 -5.27 8.94
N THR A 148 14.06 -5.95 8.24
CA THR A 148 14.08 -7.42 8.12
C THR A 148 15.15 -8.09 9.01
N LEU A 149 16.33 -7.49 9.11
CA LEU A 149 17.49 -8.08 9.79
C LEU A 149 17.61 -7.56 11.22
N GLN A 150 17.48 -8.46 12.18
CA GLN A 150 17.53 -8.09 13.60
C GLN A 150 18.98 -7.84 14.08
N LYS A 151 19.17 -6.80 14.90
CA LYS A 151 20.37 -6.53 15.75
C LYS A 151 21.74 -6.77 15.10
N ARG A 152 21.83 -6.66 13.78
CA ARG A 152 23.11 -6.75 13.06
C ARG A 152 23.79 -5.38 13.08
N SER A 153 25.13 -5.38 13.07
CA SER A 153 25.87 -4.12 12.99
C SER A 153 25.54 -3.38 11.69
N ASN A 154 25.63 -2.06 11.71
CA ASN A 154 25.42 -1.25 10.50
C ASN A 154 26.37 -1.68 9.36
N ASP A 155 27.57 -2.12 9.68
CA ASP A 155 28.54 -2.63 8.68
C ASP A 155 28.07 -3.92 8.03
N PHE A 156 27.45 -4.84 8.80
CA PHE A 156 26.86 -6.05 8.24
C PHE A 156 25.73 -5.73 7.27
N ILE A 157 24.83 -4.83 7.68
CA ILE A 157 23.70 -4.38 6.85
C ILE A 157 24.20 -3.74 5.56
N LYS A 158 25.20 -2.86 5.66
CA LYS A 158 25.80 -2.21 4.50
C LYS A 158 26.42 -3.25 3.55
N LYS A 159 27.25 -4.17 4.05
CA LYS A 159 27.86 -5.25 3.25
C LYS A 159 26.79 -6.12 2.57
N LYS A 160 25.69 -6.47 3.27
CA LYS A 160 24.60 -7.26 2.69
C LYS A 160 23.87 -6.50 1.58
N VAL A 161 23.60 -5.20 1.78
CA VAL A 161 22.98 -4.33 0.76
C VAL A 161 23.90 -4.20 -0.46
N ASP A 162 25.19 -3.92 -0.24
CA ASP A 162 26.17 -3.77 -1.32
C ASP A 162 26.31 -5.08 -2.11
N ALA A 163 26.32 -6.24 -1.44
CA ALA A 163 26.36 -7.55 -2.10
C ALA A 163 25.12 -7.80 -2.98
N VAL A 164 23.91 -7.51 -2.48
CA VAL A 164 22.67 -7.65 -3.24
C VAL A 164 22.61 -6.66 -4.42
N MET A 165 23.11 -5.43 -4.23
CA MET A 165 23.19 -4.46 -5.34
C MET A 165 24.17 -4.91 -6.41
N ALA A 166 25.30 -5.52 -6.04
CA ALA A 166 26.26 -6.07 -6.99
C ALA A 166 25.66 -7.26 -7.77
N GLU A 167 24.96 -8.18 -7.07
CA GLU A 167 24.30 -9.34 -7.66
C GLU A 167 23.27 -8.94 -8.74
N LEU A 168 22.58 -7.80 -8.55
CA LEU A 168 21.56 -7.28 -9.47
C LEU A 168 22.07 -6.17 -10.41
N SER A 169 23.38 -5.94 -10.48
CA SER A 169 24.01 -4.90 -11.31
C SER A 169 23.45 -3.49 -11.04
N LEU A 170 23.20 -3.16 -9.76
CA LEU A 170 22.66 -1.86 -9.32
C LEU A 170 23.72 -0.96 -8.69
N SER A 171 24.94 -1.42 -8.44
CA SER A 171 25.99 -0.69 -7.71
C SER A 171 26.37 0.65 -8.35
N HIS A 172 26.36 0.74 -9.68
CA HIS A 172 26.71 1.95 -10.44
C HIS A 172 25.65 3.08 -10.35
N ILE A 173 24.45 2.75 -9.86
CA ILE A 173 23.34 3.69 -9.71
C ILE A 173 22.85 3.80 -8.25
N ALA A 174 23.64 3.32 -7.29
CA ALA A 174 23.25 3.23 -5.87
C ALA A 174 22.69 4.55 -5.29
N ASP A 175 23.29 5.67 -5.67
CA ASP A 175 22.94 7.01 -5.20
C ASP A 175 21.88 7.72 -6.04
N LYS A 176 21.43 7.10 -7.15
CA LYS A 176 20.33 7.68 -7.94
C LYS A 176 19.01 7.58 -7.20
N ILE A 177 18.21 8.66 -7.31
CA ILE A 177 16.85 8.70 -6.78
C ILE A 177 15.95 7.80 -7.62
N ILE A 178 15.08 7.05 -6.95
CA ILE A 178 14.14 6.12 -7.60
C ILE A 178 13.21 6.87 -8.57
N GLY A 179 12.73 8.07 -8.18
CA GLY A 179 11.86 8.89 -9.00
C GLY A 179 10.43 8.36 -9.13
N SER A 180 9.61 9.07 -9.90
CA SER A 180 8.22 8.73 -10.20
C SER A 180 7.97 8.88 -11.70
N ARG A 181 6.72 8.63 -12.15
CA ARG A 181 6.33 8.92 -13.55
C ARG A 181 6.44 10.41 -13.91
N ILE A 182 6.39 11.29 -12.93
CA ILE A 182 6.41 12.74 -13.09
C ILE A 182 7.83 13.29 -12.93
N PHE A 183 8.63 12.69 -12.04
CA PHE A 183 10.00 13.13 -11.75
C PHE A 183 11.01 12.14 -12.34
N VAL A 184 12.03 12.68 -12.98
CA VAL A 184 13.13 11.87 -13.55
C VAL A 184 13.76 11.00 -12.46
N GLY A 185 13.91 9.73 -12.73
CA GLY A 185 14.47 8.73 -11.84
C GLY A 185 15.14 7.60 -12.60
N ILE A 186 15.11 6.41 -12.04
CA ILE A 186 15.62 5.19 -12.65
C ILE A 186 14.65 4.64 -13.71
N SER A 187 15.18 3.84 -14.65
CA SER A 187 14.40 3.15 -15.68
C SER A 187 13.43 2.10 -15.08
N GLY A 188 12.46 1.65 -15.88
CA GLY A 188 11.52 0.59 -15.48
C GLY A 188 12.23 -0.70 -15.09
N GLY A 189 13.24 -1.13 -15.88
CA GLY A 189 14.02 -2.31 -15.59
C GLY A 189 14.90 -2.19 -14.34
N GLU A 190 15.50 -1.00 -14.11
CA GLU A 190 16.23 -0.72 -12.88
C GLU A 190 15.29 -0.75 -11.67
N ARG A 191 14.09 -0.17 -11.79
CA ARG A 191 13.06 -0.21 -10.74
C ARG A 191 12.65 -1.64 -10.41
N ARG A 192 12.46 -2.47 -11.42
CA ARG A 192 12.14 -3.89 -11.25
C ARG A 192 13.26 -4.64 -10.51
N ARG A 193 14.51 -4.38 -10.88
CA ARG A 193 15.68 -4.96 -10.17
C ARG A 193 15.75 -4.50 -8.71
N VAL A 194 15.39 -3.24 -8.39
CA VAL A 194 15.30 -2.78 -7.00
C VAL A 194 14.21 -3.52 -6.22
N SER A 195 13.07 -3.79 -6.84
CA SER A 195 11.99 -4.57 -6.20
C SER A 195 12.42 -6.01 -5.92
N ILE A 196 13.15 -6.64 -6.85
CA ILE A 196 13.75 -7.96 -6.66
C ILE A 196 14.81 -7.92 -5.55
N ALA A 197 15.69 -6.90 -5.55
CA ALA A 197 16.71 -6.68 -4.53
C ALA A 197 16.11 -6.61 -3.12
N ALA A 198 15.01 -5.89 -2.96
CA ALA A 198 14.32 -5.76 -1.68
C ALA A 198 13.86 -7.11 -1.13
N GLN A 199 13.47 -8.05 -1.98
CA GLN A 199 13.09 -9.40 -1.57
C GLN A 199 14.30 -10.30 -1.28
N LEU A 200 15.40 -10.14 -2.06
CA LEU A 200 16.64 -10.90 -1.85
C LEU A 200 17.37 -10.59 -0.53
N LEU A 201 17.13 -9.42 0.06
CA LEU A 201 17.69 -9.07 1.38
C LEU A 201 17.30 -10.07 2.48
N GLN A 202 16.15 -10.76 2.33
CA GLN A 202 15.67 -11.79 3.26
C GLN A 202 16.31 -13.16 3.02
N ASP A 203 17.14 -13.29 1.98
CA ASP A 203 17.77 -14.54 1.53
C ASP A 203 16.76 -15.71 1.38
N PRO A 204 15.73 -15.53 0.57
CA PRO A 204 14.71 -16.54 0.38
C PRO A 204 15.24 -17.68 -0.47
N LYS A 205 14.89 -18.92 -0.11
CA LYS A 205 15.12 -20.08 -0.98
C LYS A 205 14.12 -20.16 -2.12
N VAL A 206 12.94 -19.57 -1.95
CA VAL A 206 11.85 -19.59 -2.94
C VAL A 206 11.40 -18.18 -3.27
N MET A 207 11.44 -17.86 -4.56
CA MET A 207 11.03 -16.58 -5.10
C MET A 207 9.87 -16.74 -6.09
N LEU A 208 8.81 -16.01 -5.86
CA LEU A 208 7.63 -15.93 -6.74
C LEU A 208 7.58 -14.54 -7.34
N LEU A 209 7.54 -14.42 -8.66
CA LEU A 209 7.50 -13.12 -9.34
C LEU A 209 6.31 -13.07 -10.30
N ASP A 210 5.45 -12.09 -10.09
CA ASP A 210 4.29 -11.89 -10.95
C ASP A 210 4.63 -10.91 -12.08
N GLU A 211 4.59 -11.41 -13.30
CA GLU A 211 4.86 -10.68 -14.55
C GLU A 211 6.08 -9.73 -14.47
N PRO A 212 7.30 -10.23 -14.17
CA PRO A 212 8.48 -9.38 -13.98
C PRO A 212 8.91 -8.62 -15.23
N THR A 213 8.43 -8.98 -16.39
CA THR A 213 8.81 -8.41 -17.70
C THR A 213 7.78 -7.45 -18.28
N THR A 214 6.59 -7.33 -17.68
CA THR A 214 5.51 -6.48 -18.20
C THR A 214 5.89 -5.00 -18.16
N GLY A 215 5.70 -4.31 -19.29
CA GLY A 215 6.00 -2.88 -19.43
C GLY A 215 7.48 -2.57 -19.65
N LEU A 216 8.32 -3.58 -19.91
CA LEU A 216 9.73 -3.42 -20.25
C LEU A 216 9.97 -3.64 -21.75
N ASP A 217 11.04 -3.03 -22.24
CA ASP A 217 11.57 -3.34 -23.55
C ASP A 217 12.18 -4.74 -23.60
N CYS A 218 12.33 -5.27 -24.79
CA CYS A 218 12.71 -6.66 -25.02
C CYS A 218 14.09 -7.03 -24.46
N LEU A 219 15.07 -6.13 -24.62
CA LEU A 219 16.42 -6.37 -24.12
C LEU A 219 16.44 -6.41 -22.60
N THR A 220 15.78 -5.46 -21.97
CA THR A 220 15.67 -5.39 -20.52
C THR A 220 14.90 -6.59 -19.95
N ALA A 221 13.82 -7.03 -20.62
CA ALA A 221 13.08 -8.24 -20.24
C ALA A 221 13.96 -9.49 -20.26
N ASN A 222 14.74 -9.68 -21.33
CA ASN A 222 15.69 -10.79 -21.43
C ASN A 222 16.77 -10.73 -20.33
N GLN A 223 17.30 -9.55 -20.05
CA GLN A 223 18.28 -9.36 -18.96
C GLN A 223 17.72 -9.74 -17.60
N ILE A 224 16.45 -9.39 -17.31
CA ILE A 224 15.81 -9.73 -16.03
C ILE A 224 15.59 -11.25 -15.92
N VAL A 225 15.10 -11.92 -16.99
CA VAL A 225 14.88 -13.37 -16.93
C VAL A 225 16.20 -14.12 -16.84
N SER A 226 17.25 -13.69 -17.57
CA SER A 226 18.59 -14.25 -17.45
C SER A 226 19.14 -14.14 -16.03
N LEU A 227 19.01 -12.97 -15.42
CA LEU A 227 19.40 -12.75 -14.03
C LEU A 227 18.61 -13.65 -13.06
N LEU A 228 17.30 -13.84 -13.28
CA LEU A 228 16.47 -14.73 -12.46
C LEU A 228 16.87 -16.20 -12.64
N SER A 229 17.26 -16.61 -13.85
CA SER A 229 17.81 -17.93 -14.12
C SER A 229 19.14 -18.15 -13.38
N GLU A 230 20.05 -17.18 -13.42
CA GLU A 230 21.29 -17.25 -12.63
C GLU A 230 21.02 -17.33 -11.12
N LEU A 231 20.03 -16.59 -10.62
CA LEU A 231 19.61 -16.65 -9.21
C LEU A 231 19.05 -18.02 -8.84
N ALA A 232 18.28 -18.67 -9.74
CA ALA A 232 17.76 -20.01 -9.54
C ALA A 232 18.91 -21.02 -9.43
N HIS A 233 19.83 -21.02 -10.37
CA HIS A 233 20.99 -21.93 -10.39
C HIS A 233 21.95 -21.78 -9.20
N ARG A 234 21.79 -20.73 -8.39
CA ARG A 234 22.46 -20.56 -7.09
C ARG A 234 21.64 -21.13 -5.93
N ASP A 235 21.13 -22.35 -6.10
CA ASP A 235 20.46 -23.11 -5.05
C ASP A 235 19.15 -22.46 -4.54
N ARG A 236 18.40 -21.84 -5.47
CA ARG A 236 17.07 -21.25 -5.22
C ARG A 236 16.02 -21.83 -6.16
N ILE A 237 14.78 -21.72 -5.78
CA ILE A 237 13.63 -22.01 -6.62
C ILE A 237 13.03 -20.68 -7.07
N VAL A 238 12.91 -20.48 -8.38
CA VAL A 238 12.34 -19.26 -8.95
C VAL A 238 11.12 -19.62 -9.81
N ILE A 239 9.94 -19.09 -9.45
CA ILE A 239 8.72 -19.27 -10.22
C ILE A 239 8.25 -17.89 -10.72
N ILE A 240 8.13 -17.75 -12.03
CA ILE A 240 7.73 -16.49 -12.65
C ILE A 240 6.50 -16.68 -13.52
N THR A 241 5.57 -15.72 -13.49
CA THR A 241 4.50 -15.65 -14.49
C THR A 241 4.95 -14.74 -15.64
N ILE A 242 4.67 -15.13 -16.86
CA ILE A 242 5.00 -14.34 -18.05
C ILE A 242 3.77 -14.27 -18.95
N HIS A 243 3.56 -13.08 -19.51
CA HIS A 243 2.61 -12.84 -20.58
C HIS A 243 3.40 -12.70 -21.90
N GLN A 244 3.16 -13.57 -22.90
CA GLN A 244 3.79 -13.56 -24.21
C GLN A 244 5.34 -13.51 -24.18
N PRO A 245 6.00 -14.59 -23.74
CA PRO A 245 7.46 -14.66 -23.73
C PRO A 245 8.02 -14.78 -25.15
N ARG A 246 9.14 -14.12 -25.43
CA ARG A 246 9.86 -14.26 -26.70
C ARG A 246 10.54 -15.63 -26.82
N SER A 247 10.79 -16.03 -28.05
CA SER A 247 11.48 -17.31 -28.37
C SER A 247 12.86 -17.42 -27.71
N GLU A 248 13.59 -16.32 -27.55
CA GLU A 248 14.90 -16.27 -26.90
C GLU A 248 14.88 -16.76 -25.45
N LEU A 249 13.75 -16.54 -24.74
CA LEU A 249 13.59 -16.94 -23.35
C LEU A 249 13.37 -18.47 -23.19
N PHE A 250 13.09 -19.18 -24.28
CA PHE A 250 12.81 -20.61 -24.25
C PHE A 250 13.94 -21.42 -23.57
N ARG A 251 15.18 -21.04 -23.82
CA ARG A 251 16.36 -21.73 -23.30
C ARG A 251 16.70 -21.40 -21.85
N LEU A 252 16.08 -20.37 -21.30
CA LEU A 252 16.36 -19.93 -19.93
C LEU A 252 15.51 -20.65 -18.88
N PHE A 253 14.44 -21.33 -19.31
CA PHE A 253 13.54 -22.04 -18.41
C PHE A 253 13.92 -23.53 -18.32
N ASP A 254 14.02 -24.03 -17.10
CA ASP A 254 14.17 -25.45 -16.82
C ASP A 254 12.80 -26.15 -16.89
N LYS A 255 11.75 -25.43 -16.49
CA LYS A 255 10.38 -25.95 -16.46
C LYS A 255 9.37 -24.90 -16.93
N ILE A 256 8.34 -25.34 -17.64
CA ILE A 256 7.27 -24.52 -18.19
C ILE A 256 5.92 -25.09 -17.78
N ALA A 257 5.03 -24.22 -17.33
CA ALA A 257 3.65 -24.53 -17.09
C ALA A 257 2.75 -23.66 -17.98
N ILE A 258 1.81 -24.24 -18.69
CA ILE A 258 0.78 -23.51 -19.45
C ILE A 258 -0.55 -23.64 -18.72
N MET A 259 -1.18 -22.49 -18.43
CA MET A 259 -2.47 -22.42 -17.76
C MET A 259 -3.55 -21.85 -18.67
N SER A 260 -4.72 -22.46 -18.68
CA SER A 260 -5.90 -21.96 -19.35
C SER A 260 -7.13 -22.17 -18.49
N PHE A 261 -7.95 -21.14 -18.29
CA PHE A 261 -9.19 -21.20 -17.50
C PHE A 261 -9.07 -21.85 -16.10
N GLY A 262 -7.93 -21.62 -15.45
CA GLY A 262 -7.64 -22.13 -14.11
C GLY A 262 -7.19 -23.59 -14.08
N GLU A 263 -7.01 -24.23 -15.22
CA GLU A 263 -6.53 -25.60 -15.35
C GLU A 263 -5.09 -25.62 -15.88
N MET A 264 -4.32 -26.63 -15.46
CA MET A 264 -3.00 -26.90 -16.00
C MET A 264 -3.15 -27.65 -17.34
N VAL A 265 -2.70 -27.02 -18.43
CA VAL A 265 -2.72 -27.60 -19.77
C VAL A 265 -1.46 -28.43 -20.02
N PHE A 266 -0.35 -27.95 -19.48
CA PHE A 266 0.94 -28.63 -19.58
C PHE A 266 1.84 -28.16 -18.41
N CYS A 267 2.66 -29.06 -17.88
CA CYS A 267 3.77 -28.73 -16.99
C CYS A 267 4.90 -29.74 -17.19
N GLY A 268 6.07 -29.27 -17.58
CA GLY A 268 7.23 -30.13 -17.88
C GLY A 268 8.40 -29.34 -18.44
N ASN A 269 9.39 -30.04 -19.00
CA ASN A 269 10.53 -29.42 -19.66
C ASN A 269 10.10 -28.75 -20.99
N PRO A 270 10.73 -27.64 -21.42
CA PRO A 270 10.42 -26.96 -22.69
C PRO A 270 10.45 -27.90 -23.92
N MET A 271 11.38 -28.83 -23.97
CA MET A 271 11.46 -29.78 -25.09
C MET A 271 10.30 -30.81 -25.05
N GLU A 272 9.94 -31.29 -23.87
CA GLU A 272 8.77 -32.17 -23.68
C GLU A 272 7.46 -31.50 -24.10
N MET A 273 7.38 -30.15 -23.94
CA MET A 273 6.21 -29.38 -24.39
C MET A 273 5.98 -29.50 -25.90
N ILE A 274 7.05 -29.32 -26.70
CA ILE A 274 6.96 -29.41 -28.16
C ILE A 274 6.51 -30.79 -28.58
N THR A 275 7.09 -31.85 -28.00
CA THR A 275 6.74 -33.24 -28.29
C THR A 275 5.29 -33.53 -27.91
N PHE A 276 4.86 -33.15 -26.70
CA PHE A 276 3.50 -33.35 -26.21
C PHE A 276 2.43 -32.74 -27.12
N PHE A 277 2.60 -31.48 -27.52
CA PHE A 277 1.65 -30.83 -28.41
C PHE A 277 1.66 -31.41 -29.83
N SER A 278 2.83 -31.86 -30.30
CA SER A 278 2.97 -32.57 -31.57
C SER A 278 2.20 -33.89 -31.54
N ASP A 279 2.31 -34.66 -30.45
CA ASP A 279 1.58 -35.92 -30.25
C ASP A 279 0.07 -35.70 -30.14
N CYS A 280 -0.37 -34.55 -29.64
CA CYS A 280 -1.76 -34.10 -29.65
C CYS A 280 -2.26 -33.66 -31.05
N GLY A 281 -1.39 -33.66 -32.07
CA GLY A 281 -1.73 -33.23 -33.44
C GLY A 281 -1.50 -31.72 -33.71
N TYR A 282 -0.82 -31.02 -32.83
CA TYR A 282 -0.56 -29.56 -32.93
C TYR A 282 0.93 -29.27 -33.02
N SER A 283 1.58 -29.58 -34.12
CA SER A 283 3.00 -29.28 -34.34
C SER A 283 3.22 -27.78 -34.52
N CYS A 284 4.23 -27.22 -33.84
CA CYS A 284 4.59 -25.82 -34.01
C CYS A 284 5.26 -25.58 -35.36
N PRO A 285 4.79 -24.60 -36.17
CA PRO A 285 5.47 -24.22 -37.40
C PRO A 285 6.92 -23.74 -37.14
N GLU A 286 7.86 -24.10 -38.03
CA GLU A 286 9.30 -23.79 -37.84
C GLU A 286 9.61 -22.30 -37.68
N GLN A 287 8.82 -21.41 -38.27
CA GLN A 287 9.01 -19.96 -38.19
C GLN A 287 8.22 -19.30 -37.03
N SER A 288 7.50 -20.08 -36.23
CA SER A 288 6.69 -19.56 -35.13
C SER A 288 7.39 -19.73 -33.79
N ASN A 289 7.16 -18.76 -32.88
CA ASN A 289 7.58 -18.91 -31.50
C ASN A 289 6.73 -19.99 -30.79
N PRO A 290 7.30 -21.08 -30.28
CA PRO A 290 6.54 -22.13 -29.61
C PRO A 290 5.70 -21.63 -28.44
N PHE A 291 6.18 -20.65 -27.69
CA PHE A 291 5.44 -20.08 -26.57
C PHE A 291 4.16 -19.37 -27.02
N ASP A 292 4.29 -18.48 -28.02
CA ASP A 292 3.11 -17.74 -28.53
C ASP A 292 2.14 -18.71 -29.17
N PHE A 293 2.63 -19.65 -29.97
CA PHE A 293 1.80 -20.63 -30.65
C PHE A 293 0.97 -21.49 -29.68
N TYR A 294 1.61 -22.05 -28.64
CA TYR A 294 0.91 -22.93 -27.71
C TYR A 294 0.06 -22.16 -26.71
N VAL A 295 0.42 -20.93 -26.31
CA VAL A 295 -0.44 -20.08 -25.50
C VAL A 295 -1.68 -19.64 -26.27
N ASP A 296 -1.55 -19.29 -27.57
CA ASP A 296 -2.69 -18.96 -28.43
C ASP A 296 -3.58 -20.19 -28.70
N LEU A 297 -2.97 -21.35 -28.97
CA LEU A 297 -3.69 -22.63 -29.15
C LEU A 297 -4.56 -22.97 -27.94
N THR A 298 -4.05 -22.72 -26.74
CA THR A 298 -4.74 -23.00 -25.47
C THR A 298 -5.60 -21.84 -24.97
N SER A 299 -5.72 -20.76 -25.76
CA SER A 299 -6.60 -19.65 -25.45
C SER A 299 -8.04 -19.95 -25.85
N VAL A 300 -8.98 -19.39 -25.07
CA VAL A 300 -10.41 -19.44 -25.42
C VAL A 300 -10.85 -18.11 -26.00
N ASP A 301 -11.42 -18.14 -27.21
CA ASP A 301 -11.87 -16.96 -27.95
C ASP A 301 -13.29 -16.57 -27.54
N THR A 302 -13.43 -15.52 -26.73
CA THR A 302 -14.72 -15.02 -26.20
C THR A 302 -15.46 -14.07 -27.17
N ARG A 303 -14.98 -13.86 -28.40
CA ARG A 303 -15.61 -12.95 -29.39
C ARG A 303 -16.98 -13.41 -29.85
N SER A 304 -17.25 -14.71 -29.90
CA SER A 304 -18.57 -15.26 -30.15
C SER A 304 -18.81 -16.52 -29.30
N LYS A 305 -20.08 -16.78 -28.94
CA LYS A 305 -20.43 -17.95 -28.13
C LYS A 305 -20.05 -19.30 -28.81
N GLU A 306 -20.11 -19.33 -30.13
CA GLU A 306 -19.76 -20.55 -30.90
C GLU A 306 -18.24 -20.79 -30.82
N ARG A 307 -17.42 -19.76 -31.04
CA ARG A 307 -15.96 -19.84 -30.94
C ARG A 307 -15.52 -20.14 -29.50
N GLU A 308 -16.18 -19.53 -28.53
CA GLU A 308 -15.91 -19.80 -27.13
C GLU A 308 -16.11 -21.30 -26.80
N LEU A 309 -17.22 -21.88 -27.27
CA LEU A 309 -17.51 -23.28 -27.03
C LEU A 309 -16.55 -24.21 -27.77
N GLU A 310 -16.20 -23.91 -29.00
CA GLU A 310 -15.27 -24.67 -29.82
C GLU A 310 -13.86 -24.66 -29.22
N THR A 311 -13.35 -23.45 -28.92
CA THR A 311 -12.01 -23.26 -28.34
C THR A 311 -11.92 -23.85 -26.93
N TYR A 312 -12.99 -23.74 -26.13
CA TYR A 312 -13.06 -24.37 -24.82
C TYR A 312 -13.01 -25.91 -24.91
N ARG A 313 -13.75 -26.51 -25.86
CA ARG A 313 -13.72 -27.99 -26.09
C ARG A 313 -12.31 -28.43 -26.48
N ARG A 314 -11.65 -27.69 -27.39
CA ARG A 314 -10.26 -27.97 -27.78
C ARG A 314 -9.34 -27.98 -26.56
N VAL A 315 -9.40 -26.96 -25.71
CA VAL A 315 -8.59 -26.87 -24.49
C VAL A 315 -8.87 -28.05 -23.55
N GLN A 316 -10.14 -28.45 -23.38
CA GLN A 316 -10.51 -29.59 -22.53
C GLN A 316 -9.94 -30.92 -23.05
N VAL A 317 -9.89 -31.11 -24.37
CA VAL A 317 -9.26 -32.31 -24.97
C VAL A 317 -7.76 -32.33 -24.64
N ILE A 318 -7.07 -31.19 -24.78
CA ILE A 318 -5.63 -31.10 -24.48
C ILE A 318 -5.36 -31.30 -22.97
N VAL A 319 -6.18 -30.71 -22.09
CA VAL A 319 -6.07 -30.93 -20.64
C VAL A 319 -6.26 -32.40 -20.26
N SER A 320 -7.22 -33.07 -20.90
CA SER A 320 -7.47 -34.50 -20.68
C SER A 320 -6.28 -35.35 -21.18
N ALA A 321 -5.72 -35.01 -22.34
CA ALA A 321 -4.54 -35.66 -22.87
C ALA A 321 -3.35 -35.49 -21.91
N TYR A 322 -3.13 -34.28 -21.38
CA TYR A 322 -2.07 -34.03 -20.40
C TYR A 322 -2.25 -34.85 -19.12
N LYS A 323 -3.43 -34.89 -18.55
CA LYS A 323 -3.73 -35.70 -17.33
C LYS A 323 -3.46 -37.20 -17.52
N ASN A 324 -3.57 -37.71 -18.76
CA ASN A 324 -3.30 -39.07 -19.11
C ASN A 324 -1.85 -39.32 -19.60
N SER A 325 -1.04 -38.26 -19.74
CA SER A 325 0.31 -38.36 -20.25
C SER A 325 1.29 -38.93 -19.24
N GLU A 326 2.37 -39.55 -19.72
CA GLU A 326 3.47 -39.99 -18.87
C GLU A 326 4.14 -38.81 -18.12
N ILE A 327 4.10 -37.61 -18.71
CA ILE A 327 4.66 -36.39 -18.11
C ILE A 327 3.93 -36.06 -16.79
N PHE A 328 2.60 -36.09 -16.81
CA PHE A 328 1.81 -35.84 -15.61
C PHE A 328 1.97 -36.93 -14.55
N ILE A 329 2.08 -38.20 -14.98
CA ILE A 329 2.33 -39.34 -14.08
C ILE A 329 3.71 -39.16 -13.40
N LYS A 330 4.74 -38.75 -14.16
CA LYS A 330 6.07 -38.44 -13.61
C LYS A 330 6.04 -37.31 -12.60
N GLU A 331 5.25 -36.26 -12.87
CA GLU A 331 5.06 -35.12 -11.93
C GLU A 331 4.40 -35.59 -10.61
N LEU A 332 3.33 -36.38 -10.69
CA LEU A 332 2.68 -36.94 -9.49
C LEU A 332 3.62 -37.89 -8.73
N ALA A 333 4.38 -38.72 -9.46
CA ALA A 333 5.38 -39.60 -8.84
C ALA A 333 6.49 -38.81 -8.13
N ALA A 334 6.92 -37.67 -8.66
CA ALA A 334 7.88 -36.79 -8.01
C ALA A 334 7.31 -36.20 -6.71
N ILE A 335 6.04 -35.76 -6.71
CA ILE A 335 5.35 -35.28 -5.50
C ILE A 335 5.29 -36.39 -4.43
N GLU A 336 4.94 -37.62 -4.80
CA GLU A 336 4.87 -38.72 -3.83
C GLU A 336 6.24 -39.18 -3.33
N ARG A 337 7.27 -39.17 -4.20
CA ARG A 337 8.66 -39.47 -3.80
C ARG A 337 9.15 -38.52 -2.74
N THR A 338 8.91 -37.20 -2.89
CA THR A 338 9.33 -36.20 -1.90
C THR A 338 8.66 -36.39 -0.54
N LYS A 339 7.43 -36.92 -0.50
CA LYS A 339 6.72 -37.24 0.75
C LYS A 339 7.24 -38.51 1.44
N SER A 340 7.76 -39.46 0.67
CA SER A 340 8.16 -40.78 1.19
C SER A 340 9.59 -40.84 1.74
N VAL A 341 10.34 -39.74 1.71
CA VAL A 341 11.72 -39.65 2.26
C VAL A 341 11.69 -39.81 3.78
N LYS A 342 12.48 -40.76 4.32
CA LYS A 342 12.50 -41.06 5.76
C LYS A 342 12.98 -39.89 6.63
N GLU A 343 13.95 -39.11 6.14
CA GLU A 343 14.46 -37.92 6.80
C GLU A 343 14.17 -36.70 5.94
N LEU A 344 13.05 -36.01 6.19
CA LEU A 344 12.68 -34.80 5.47
C LEU A 344 13.55 -33.61 5.90
N PRO A 345 14.17 -32.89 4.95
CA PRO A 345 14.92 -31.68 5.25
C PRO A 345 14.05 -30.64 5.98
N PRO A 346 14.66 -29.72 6.77
CA PRO A 346 13.92 -28.67 7.41
C PRO A 346 13.29 -27.73 6.37
N ILE A 347 12.14 -27.14 6.71
CA ILE A 347 11.53 -26.11 5.87
C ILE A 347 12.42 -24.87 5.89
N PRO A 348 12.86 -24.35 4.71
CA PRO A 348 13.72 -23.17 4.64
C PRO A 348 12.90 -21.90 4.92
N PHE A 349 12.75 -21.56 6.19
CA PHE A 349 12.11 -20.31 6.57
C PHE A 349 13.04 -19.12 6.35
N LYS A 350 12.48 -18.00 5.89
CA LYS A 350 13.17 -16.71 5.90
C LYS A 350 13.62 -16.37 7.33
N ASN A 351 14.70 -15.60 7.46
CA ASN A 351 15.20 -15.17 8.76
C ASN A 351 14.08 -14.56 9.62
N LYS A 352 13.71 -15.24 10.70
CA LYS A 352 12.64 -14.85 11.64
C LYS A 352 13.02 -13.74 12.62
N ASP A 353 14.26 -13.29 12.60
CA ASP A 353 14.78 -12.30 13.54
C ASP A 353 14.25 -10.90 13.23
N SER A 354 12.98 -10.69 13.55
CA SER A 354 12.29 -9.44 13.31
C SER A 354 12.60 -8.41 14.40
N PRO A 355 12.99 -7.17 14.08
CA PRO A 355 13.26 -6.12 15.06
C PRO A 355 12.04 -5.82 15.95
N SER A 356 12.30 -5.21 17.13
CA SER A 356 11.23 -4.82 18.05
C SER A 356 10.26 -3.83 17.42
N ALA A 357 9.01 -3.80 17.89
CA ALA A 357 7.97 -2.94 17.33
C ALA A 357 8.34 -1.44 17.36
N PHE A 358 8.98 -0.98 18.43
CA PHE A 358 9.42 0.41 18.57
C PHE A 358 10.58 0.74 17.63
N TYR A 359 11.52 -0.19 17.44
CA TYR A 359 12.62 0.01 16.50
C TYR A 359 12.11 0.09 15.06
N LYS A 360 11.14 -0.75 14.68
CA LYS A 360 10.46 -0.67 13.37
C LYS A 360 9.77 0.69 13.19
N LEU A 361 9.06 1.17 14.22
CA LEU A 361 8.42 2.49 14.19
C LEU A 361 9.44 3.61 13.95
N TRP A 362 10.58 3.56 14.64
CA TRP A 362 11.66 4.53 14.46
C TRP A 362 12.23 4.50 13.02
N ILE A 363 12.47 3.31 12.47
CA ILE A 363 12.94 3.16 11.08
C ILE A 363 11.92 3.73 10.10
N LEU A 364 10.63 3.41 10.28
CA LEU A 364 9.54 3.90 9.43
C LEU A 364 9.44 5.43 9.50
N LEU A 365 9.54 6.01 10.68
CA LEU A 365 9.55 7.46 10.87
C LEU A 365 10.75 8.09 10.14
N ARG A 366 11.96 7.56 10.34
CA ARG A 366 13.19 8.04 9.68
C ARG A 366 13.08 7.93 8.16
N ARG A 367 12.56 6.80 7.64
CA ARG A 367 12.34 6.57 6.21
C ARG A 367 11.34 7.58 5.63
N THR A 368 10.21 7.77 6.29
CA THR A 368 9.16 8.72 5.89
C THR A 368 9.70 10.15 5.88
N THR A 369 10.34 10.56 6.96
CA THR A 369 10.95 11.89 7.08
C THR A 369 12.02 12.11 6.00
N ARG A 370 12.89 11.12 5.75
CA ARG A 370 13.92 11.23 4.71
C ARG A 370 13.32 11.35 3.32
N ASN A 371 12.29 10.56 3.01
CA ASN A 371 11.60 10.63 1.73
C ASN A 371 10.97 12.01 1.51
N PHE A 372 10.22 12.52 2.49
CA PHE A 372 9.54 13.78 2.33
C PHE A 372 10.47 15.01 2.46
N SER A 373 11.58 14.92 3.19
CA SER A 373 12.54 16.04 3.27
C SER A 373 13.22 16.36 1.94
N ARG A 374 13.22 15.45 0.99
CA ARG A 374 13.72 15.68 -0.37
C ARG A 374 12.68 16.24 -1.34
N ASP A 375 11.41 16.14 -1.00
CA ASP A 375 10.32 16.76 -1.75
C ASP A 375 10.21 18.24 -1.40
N LYS A 376 11.14 19.05 -1.94
CA LYS A 376 11.20 20.49 -1.67
C LYS A 376 9.91 21.22 -2.05
N ILE A 377 9.34 20.87 -3.21
CA ILE A 377 8.09 21.47 -3.70
C ILE A 377 6.94 21.12 -2.77
N GLY A 378 6.80 19.84 -2.40
CA GLY A 378 5.78 19.38 -1.46
C GLY A 378 5.90 20.03 -0.08
N ILE A 379 7.11 20.26 0.44
CA ILE A 379 7.32 21.00 1.70
C ILE A 379 6.86 22.45 1.57
N ILE A 380 7.31 23.15 0.52
CA ILE A 380 6.93 24.54 0.29
C ILE A 380 5.40 24.66 0.16
N MET A 381 4.78 23.81 -0.62
CA MET A 381 3.32 23.84 -0.81
C MET A 381 2.56 23.62 0.50
N ARG A 382 3.01 22.70 1.36
CA ARG A 382 2.41 22.48 2.69
C ARG A 382 2.52 23.66 3.64
N LEU A 383 3.66 24.34 3.63
CA LEU A 383 3.88 25.50 4.48
C LEU A 383 3.10 26.72 3.97
N LEU A 384 3.06 26.90 2.64
CA LEU A 384 2.45 28.08 2.03
C LEU A 384 0.94 27.97 1.83
N GLN A 385 0.34 26.77 1.75
CA GLN A 385 -1.08 26.63 1.45
C GLN A 385 -1.97 27.35 2.48
N ASN A 386 -1.68 27.22 3.76
CA ASN A 386 -2.40 27.94 4.82
C ASN A 386 -2.16 29.45 4.72
N LEU A 387 -0.92 29.87 4.44
CA LEU A 387 -0.57 31.28 4.26
C LEU A 387 -1.27 31.89 3.05
N LEU A 388 -1.32 31.19 1.91
CA LEU A 388 -2.04 31.63 0.71
C LEU A 388 -3.53 31.83 0.99
N PHE A 389 -4.13 30.89 1.72
CA PHE A 389 -5.50 31.02 2.15
C PHE A 389 -5.68 32.21 3.11
N GLY A 390 -4.77 32.39 4.07
CA GLY A 390 -4.75 33.54 4.99
C GLY A 390 -4.60 34.86 4.25
N PHE A 391 -3.73 34.91 3.23
CA PHE A 391 -3.58 36.08 2.38
C PHE A 391 -4.91 36.42 1.64
N PHE A 392 -5.57 35.40 1.10
CA PHE A 392 -6.86 35.57 0.43
C PHE A 392 -7.93 36.14 1.38
N VAL A 393 -8.03 35.59 2.59
CA VAL A 393 -8.96 36.07 3.62
C VAL A 393 -8.59 37.52 4.03
N ALA A 394 -7.32 37.80 4.27
CA ALA A 394 -6.86 39.12 4.66
C ALA A 394 -7.11 40.16 3.55
N PHE A 395 -6.96 39.79 2.27
CA PHE A 395 -7.23 40.69 1.14
C PHE A 395 -8.65 41.23 1.13
N PHE A 396 -9.64 40.37 1.43
CA PHE A 396 -11.04 40.80 1.52
C PHE A 396 -11.42 41.48 2.83
N LEU A 397 -10.67 41.23 3.93
CA LEU A 397 -11.00 41.66 5.27
C LEU A 397 -9.95 42.63 5.87
N LEU A 398 -9.10 43.23 5.03
CA LEU A 398 -7.95 44.09 5.41
C LEU A 398 -8.28 45.29 6.30
N ARG A 399 -9.54 45.69 6.41
CA ARG A 399 -9.98 46.75 7.33
C ARG A 399 -11.30 46.31 7.97
N LEU A 400 -11.16 45.57 9.05
CA LEU A 400 -12.34 45.29 9.90
C LEU A 400 -12.88 46.61 10.40
N ARG A 401 -14.15 46.86 10.15
CA ARG A 401 -14.83 48.05 10.60
C ARG A 401 -14.82 48.10 12.13
N THR A 402 -14.62 49.28 12.69
CA THR A 402 -14.66 49.50 14.15
C THR A 402 -16.03 49.99 14.59
N ASP A 403 -16.90 50.37 13.64
CA ASP A 403 -18.16 51.01 13.86
C ASP A 403 -19.27 49.94 13.96
N LEU A 404 -19.98 49.87 15.06
CA LEU A 404 -21.03 48.89 15.35
C LEU A 404 -22.19 48.97 14.34
N LEU A 405 -22.59 50.20 13.98
CA LEU A 405 -23.68 50.47 13.05
C LEU A 405 -23.33 50.04 11.60
N LYS A 406 -22.06 49.90 11.27
CA LYS A 406 -21.59 49.52 9.94
C LYS A 406 -21.24 48.03 9.82
N GLY A 407 -21.64 47.18 10.76
CA GLY A 407 -21.48 45.73 10.67
C GLY A 407 -20.16 45.19 11.23
N ALA A 408 -19.51 45.91 12.15
CA ALA A 408 -18.26 45.49 12.76
C ALA A 408 -18.28 44.08 13.41
N VAL A 409 -19.39 43.69 13.98
CA VAL A 409 -19.62 42.36 14.61
C VAL A 409 -19.69 41.27 13.54
N GLN A 410 -20.41 41.54 12.44
CA GLN A 410 -20.57 40.58 11.33
C GLN A 410 -19.27 40.33 10.61
N ASP A 411 -18.47 41.38 10.34
CA ASP A 411 -17.14 41.25 9.69
C ASP A 411 -16.21 40.34 10.53
N ARG A 412 -16.22 40.51 11.86
CA ARG A 412 -15.41 39.71 12.78
C ARG A 412 -15.88 38.28 12.91
N ALA A 413 -17.21 38.08 13.00
CA ALA A 413 -17.79 36.74 12.99
C ALA A 413 -17.46 36.00 11.69
N GLY A 414 -17.52 36.68 10.54
CA GLY A 414 -17.11 36.14 9.24
C GLY A 414 -15.64 35.76 9.18
N LEU A 415 -14.74 36.61 9.72
CA LEU A 415 -13.31 36.32 9.80
C LEU A 415 -13.05 35.03 10.58
N ILE A 416 -13.62 34.91 11.76
CA ILE A 416 -13.43 33.73 12.62
C ILE A 416 -13.98 32.50 11.96
N TYR A 417 -15.14 32.60 11.35
CA TYR A 417 -15.75 31.52 10.59
C TYR A 417 -14.80 31.00 9.51
N GLN A 418 -14.16 31.87 8.74
CA GLN A 418 -13.17 31.49 7.74
C GLN A 418 -11.89 30.90 8.37
N CYS A 419 -11.42 31.46 9.47
CA CYS A 419 -10.24 30.96 10.18
C CYS A 419 -10.42 29.55 10.77
N ILE A 420 -11.66 29.16 11.04
CA ILE A 420 -12.01 27.84 11.59
C ILE A 420 -12.26 26.82 10.47
N SER A 421 -12.90 27.22 9.38
CA SER A 421 -13.34 26.32 8.31
C SER A 421 -12.19 25.92 7.36
N ALA A 422 -11.21 26.78 7.14
CA ALA A 422 -10.14 26.55 6.18
C ALA A 422 -9.04 25.54 6.66
N PRO A 423 -8.53 25.60 7.90
CA PRO A 423 -7.48 24.70 8.33
C PRO A 423 -7.82 23.21 8.24
N PRO A 424 -9.02 22.72 8.54
CA PRO A 424 -9.39 21.33 8.31
C PRO A 424 -9.32 20.91 6.84
N LEU A 425 -9.67 21.82 5.91
CA LEU A 425 -9.59 21.55 4.47
C LEU A 425 -8.14 21.40 4.02
N THR A 426 -7.24 22.27 4.48
CA THR A 426 -5.82 22.18 4.16
C THR A 426 -5.19 20.92 4.77
N GLY A 427 -5.58 20.53 5.99
CA GLY A 427 -5.20 19.25 6.59
C GLY A 427 -5.68 18.05 5.75
N THR A 428 -6.91 18.10 5.23
CA THR A 428 -7.44 17.08 4.33
C THR A 428 -6.61 16.97 3.05
N LEU A 429 -6.27 18.09 2.42
CA LEU A 429 -5.45 18.11 1.21
C LEU A 429 -4.06 17.50 1.45
N ASN A 430 -3.45 17.80 2.60
CA ASN A 430 -2.17 17.20 2.99
C ASN A 430 -2.26 15.68 3.10
N ALA A 431 -3.24 15.16 3.83
CA ALA A 431 -3.39 13.72 4.03
C ALA A 431 -3.68 12.99 2.72
N VAL A 432 -4.52 13.56 1.83
CA VAL A 432 -4.85 12.98 0.52
C VAL A 432 -3.64 12.98 -0.41
N ALA A 433 -2.79 14.00 -0.36
CA ALA A 433 -1.60 14.07 -1.21
C ALA A 433 -0.49 13.10 -0.77
N LEU A 434 -0.29 12.92 0.54
CA LEU A 434 0.91 12.27 1.09
C LEU A 434 0.72 10.81 1.48
N TYR A 435 -0.44 10.47 2.00
CA TYR A 435 -0.63 9.14 2.59
C TYR A 435 -0.89 8.02 1.57
N PRO A 436 -1.59 8.21 0.43
CA PRO A 436 -1.87 7.13 -0.53
C PRO A 436 -0.63 6.38 -1.05
N PRO A 437 0.50 7.04 -1.42
CA PRO A 437 1.73 6.33 -1.78
C PRO A 437 2.30 5.50 -0.63
N LEU A 438 2.31 6.05 0.59
CA LEU A 438 2.76 5.33 1.78
C LEU A 438 1.85 4.13 2.10
N ARG A 439 0.54 4.28 1.86
CA ARG A 439 -0.42 3.19 2.03
C ARG A 439 -0.16 2.04 1.07
N ALA A 440 0.11 2.32 -0.21
CA ALA A 440 0.41 1.30 -1.21
C ALA A 440 1.62 0.45 -0.79
N ILE A 441 2.71 1.11 -0.36
CA ILE A 441 3.91 0.43 0.17
C ILE A 441 3.59 -0.35 1.45
N SER A 442 2.85 0.27 2.37
CA SER A 442 2.47 -0.38 3.63
C SER A 442 1.60 -1.61 3.42
N ASP A 443 0.70 -1.58 2.43
CA ASP A 443 -0.14 -2.72 2.07
C ASP A 443 0.71 -3.89 1.58
N GLN A 444 1.75 -3.64 0.77
CA GLN A 444 2.68 -4.66 0.29
C GLN A 444 3.61 -5.17 1.40
N GLU A 445 4.34 -4.28 2.06
CA GLU A 445 5.33 -4.65 3.10
C GLU A 445 4.69 -5.33 4.31
N SER A 446 3.44 -4.97 4.66
CA SER A 446 2.67 -5.66 5.69
C SER A 446 2.25 -7.07 5.27
N LYS A 447 1.93 -7.29 3.98
CA LYS A 447 1.68 -8.64 3.43
C LYS A 447 2.95 -9.49 3.49
N ASP A 448 4.12 -8.89 3.27
CA ASP A 448 5.44 -9.56 3.37
C ASP A 448 5.87 -9.79 4.83
N GLY A 449 5.13 -9.25 5.82
CA GLY A 449 5.39 -9.45 7.24
C GLY A 449 6.47 -8.54 7.84
N LEU A 450 6.93 -7.49 7.12
CA LEU A 450 7.98 -6.60 7.61
C LEU A 450 7.55 -5.85 8.88
N TYR A 451 6.33 -5.32 8.87
CA TYR A 451 5.74 -4.60 10.01
C TYR A 451 4.19 -4.63 9.94
N LYS A 452 3.54 -4.17 11.01
CA LYS A 452 2.07 -4.05 11.07
C LYS A 452 1.64 -2.68 10.55
N LYS A 453 0.52 -2.57 9.85
CA LYS A 453 0.01 -1.32 9.24
C LYS A 453 -0.10 -0.15 10.23
N TRP A 454 -0.50 -0.41 11.48
CA TRP A 454 -0.61 0.62 12.50
C TRP A 454 0.72 1.35 12.78
N GLN A 455 1.86 0.69 12.58
CA GLN A 455 3.18 1.30 12.77
C GLN A 455 3.47 2.36 11.70
N MET A 456 3.07 2.12 10.45
CA MET A 456 3.18 3.11 9.38
C MET A 456 2.24 4.30 9.61
N VAL A 457 0.99 4.04 10.03
CA VAL A 457 0.02 5.09 10.38
C VAL A 457 0.58 6.00 11.48
N LEU A 458 1.11 5.41 12.54
CA LEU A 458 1.69 6.17 13.65
C LEU A 458 2.96 6.93 13.24
N ALA A 459 3.82 6.32 12.41
CA ALA A 459 4.99 6.99 11.86
C ALA A 459 4.59 8.22 11.00
N TYR A 460 3.53 8.11 10.21
CA TYR A 460 3.00 9.23 9.45
C TYR A 460 2.44 10.33 10.35
N ILE A 461 1.66 9.98 11.39
CA ILE A 461 1.10 10.94 12.35
C ILE A 461 2.23 11.73 13.04
N VAL A 462 3.25 11.05 13.53
CA VAL A 462 4.39 11.72 14.16
C VAL A 462 5.17 12.60 13.17
N HIS A 463 5.23 12.17 11.89
CA HIS A 463 5.93 12.93 10.85
C HIS A 463 5.21 14.24 10.50
N PHE A 464 3.88 14.24 10.36
CA PHE A 464 3.18 15.45 9.90
C PHE A 464 3.04 16.53 10.98
N LEU A 465 3.00 16.16 12.27
CA LEU A 465 2.80 17.12 13.37
C LEU A 465 3.68 18.37 13.33
N PRO A 466 5.02 18.30 13.19
CA PRO A 466 5.86 19.48 13.16
C PRO A 466 5.57 20.40 11.96
N PHE A 467 5.23 19.83 10.80
CA PHE A 467 4.86 20.62 9.61
C PHE A 467 3.53 21.34 9.80
N SER A 468 2.55 20.68 10.40
CA SER A 468 1.24 21.27 10.73
C SER A 468 1.39 22.40 11.75
N VAL A 469 2.22 22.23 12.78
CA VAL A 469 2.51 23.28 13.77
C VAL A 469 3.12 24.51 13.08
N ILE A 470 4.14 24.33 12.23
CA ILE A 470 4.80 25.45 11.54
C ILE A 470 3.84 26.15 10.57
N SER A 471 3.11 25.38 9.74
CA SER A 471 2.18 25.92 8.74
C SER A 471 1.06 26.72 9.38
N VAL A 472 0.47 26.21 10.48
CA VAL A 472 -0.58 26.90 11.23
C VAL A 472 -0.01 28.09 12.00
N ALA A 473 1.22 28.02 12.52
CA ALA A 473 1.85 29.16 13.19
C ALA A 473 2.04 30.36 12.23
N ILE A 474 2.51 30.09 11.00
CA ILE A 474 2.64 31.10 9.95
C ILE A 474 1.28 31.72 9.62
N PHE A 475 0.26 30.89 9.40
CA PHE A 475 -1.12 31.33 9.12
C PHE A 475 -1.69 32.16 10.26
N SER A 476 -1.63 31.65 11.49
CA SER A 476 -2.21 32.31 12.67
C SER A 476 -1.54 33.64 12.96
N THR A 477 -0.21 33.72 12.84
CA THR A 477 0.53 34.98 13.01
C THR A 477 0.10 36.00 11.96
N PHE A 478 0.06 35.59 10.69
CA PHE A 478 -0.33 36.48 9.61
C PHE A 478 -1.74 37.03 9.79
N ILE A 479 -2.74 36.17 10.00
CA ILE A 479 -4.15 36.59 10.15
C ILE A 479 -4.37 37.42 11.41
N TYR A 480 -3.80 37.01 12.54
CA TYR A 480 -4.00 37.68 13.83
C TYR A 480 -3.60 39.14 13.78
N TRP A 481 -2.42 39.42 13.19
CA TRP A 481 -1.89 40.77 13.11
C TRP A 481 -2.46 41.57 11.95
N SER A 482 -2.70 40.97 10.79
CA SER A 482 -3.30 41.67 9.64
C SER A 482 -4.74 42.10 9.89
N ALA A 483 -5.51 41.28 10.59
CA ALA A 483 -6.90 41.60 10.98
C ALA A 483 -7.00 42.58 12.16
N GLY A 484 -5.88 42.94 12.79
CA GLY A 484 -5.85 43.90 13.92
C GLY A 484 -6.53 43.37 15.18
N MET A 485 -6.35 42.09 15.49
CA MET A 485 -6.87 41.47 16.71
C MET A 485 -6.17 42.07 17.96
N TYR A 486 -6.72 41.81 19.14
CA TYR A 486 -6.22 42.40 20.39
C TYR A 486 -4.79 41.91 20.70
N PRO A 487 -3.79 42.81 20.87
CA PRO A 487 -2.37 42.43 20.95
C PRO A 487 -2.00 41.89 22.34
N GLU A 488 -2.42 40.70 22.69
CA GLU A 488 -2.11 40.01 23.94
C GLU A 488 -1.62 38.60 23.64
N ALA A 489 -0.44 38.22 24.13
CA ALA A 489 0.21 36.94 23.81
C ALA A 489 -0.61 35.74 24.28
N SER A 490 -1.31 35.82 25.41
CA SER A 490 -2.16 34.75 25.92
C SER A 490 -3.31 34.41 24.96
N ARG A 491 -3.92 35.47 24.39
CA ARG A 491 -5.03 35.32 23.42
C ARG A 491 -4.56 34.80 22.08
N PHE A 492 -3.42 35.29 21.60
CA PHE A 492 -2.78 34.72 20.41
C PHE A 492 -2.49 33.22 20.61
N GLY A 493 -1.97 32.81 21.78
CA GLY A 493 -1.71 31.41 22.10
C GLY A 493 -2.98 30.54 22.02
N ILE A 494 -4.11 31.01 22.55
CA ILE A 494 -5.39 30.31 22.46
C ILE A 494 -5.88 30.23 21.01
N PHE A 495 -5.82 31.33 20.25
CA PHE A 495 -6.17 31.36 18.83
C PHE A 495 -5.36 30.34 18.02
N PHE A 496 -4.05 30.37 18.18
CA PHE A 496 -3.15 29.40 17.53
C PHE A 496 -3.49 27.96 17.92
N ALA A 497 -3.69 27.67 19.22
CA ALA A 497 -3.96 26.34 19.70
C ALA A 497 -5.28 25.76 19.11
N VAL A 498 -6.32 26.57 19.02
CA VAL A 498 -7.62 26.16 18.45
C VAL A 498 -7.49 25.87 16.96
N ILE A 499 -6.83 26.72 16.19
CA ILE A 499 -6.62 26.51 14.74
C ILE A 499 -5.76 25.28 14.49
N LEU A 500 -4.73 25.05 15.30
CA LEU A 500 -3.84 23.90 15.19
C LEU A 500 -4.62 22.59 15.36
N VAL A 501 -5.44 22.50 16.40
CA VAL A 501 -6.24 21.29 16.64
C VAL A 501 -7.22 21.05 15.52
N SER A 502 -7.86 22.09 15.01
CA SER A 502 -8.78 22.01 13.87
C SER A 502 -8.09 21.46 12.62
N HIS A 503 -6.89 21.94 12.29
CA HIS A 503 -6.09 21.44 11.18
C HIS A 503 -5.74 19.96 11.35
N ILE A 504 -5.25 19.57 12.54
CA ILE A 504 -4.89 18.17 12.85
C ILE A 504 -6.12 17.25 12.79
N ILE A 505 -7.29 17.70 13.26
CA ILE A 505 -8.53 16.93 13.16
C ILE A 505 -8.88 16.65 11.70
N GLY A 506 -8.79 17.65 10.80
CA GLY A 506 -9.02 17.46 9.37
C GLY A 506 -8.09 16.40 8.76
N GLU A 507 -6.82 16.43 9.12
CA GLU A 507 -5.82 15.45 8.67
C GLU A 507 -6.08 14.04 9.22
N LEU A 508 -6.38 13.92 10.51
CA LEU A 508 -6.69 12.63 11.16
C LEU A 508 -8.01 12.04 10.66
N LEU A 509 -9.05 12.85 10.47
CA LEU A 509 -10.32 12.38 9.93
C LEU A 509 -10.15 11.83 8.51
N THR A 510 -9.38 12.53 7.70
CA THR A 510 -9.03 12.06 6.35
C THR A 510 -8.27 10.73 6.41
N LEU A 511 -7.35 10.58 7.36
CA LEU A 511 -6.61 9.34 7.56
C LEU A 511 -7.54 8.17 7.96
N VAL A 512 -8.53 8.42 8.84
CA VAL A 512 -9.57 7.44 9.20
C VAL A 512 -10.33 6.98 7.95
N MET A 513 -10.77 7.92 7.13
CA MET A 513 -11.51 7.61 5.90
C MET A 513 -10.65 6.87 4.87
N LEU A 514 -9.37 7.24 4.72
CA LEU A 514 -8.40 6.53 3.88
C LEU A 514 -8.13 5.09 4.38
N GLY A 515 -8.34 4.82 5.66
CA GLY A 515 -8.30 3.48 6.21
C GLY A 515 -9.42 2.57 5.68
N VAL A 516 -10.58 3.14 5.36
CA VAL A 516 -11.78 2.40 4.90
C VAL A 516 -11.91 2.47 3.37
N ILE A 517 -11.80 3.65 2.78
CA ILE A 517 -12.03 3.91 1.36
C ILE A 517 -10.70 3.89 0.60
N GLN A 518 -10.66 3.19 -0.53
CA GLN A 518 -9.43 3.06 -1.32
C GLN A 518 -9.16 4.30 -2.19
N ASN A 519 -10.19 4.86 -2.78
CA ASN A 519 -10.04 6.00 -3.72
C ASN A 519 -9.85 7.31 -2.94
N PRO A 520 -8.70 7.99 -3.06
CA PRO A 520 -8.41 9.23 -2.35
C PRO A 520 -9.35 10.39 -2.75
N ASN A 521 -9.83 10.42 -3.99
CA ASN A 521 -10.74 11.47 -4.46
C ASN A 521 -12.12 11.37 -3.80
N ILE A 522 -12.62 10.15 -3.58
CA ILE A 522 -13.89 9.93 -2.85
C ILE A 522 -13.73 10.35 -1.39
N VAL A 523 -12.58 10.05 -0.79
CA VAL A 523 -12.29 10.47 0.59
C VAL A 523 -12.25 11.98 0.69
N GLN A 524 -11.53 12.66 -0.21
CA GLN A 524 -11.46 14.11 -0.25
C GLN A 524 -12.85 14.74 -0.36
N SER A 525 -13.65 14.30 -1.34
CA SER A 525 -15.02 14.82 -1.54
C SER A 525 -15.89 14.57 -0.31
N GLY A 526 -15.79 13.40 0.31
CA GLY A 526 -16.55 13.05 1.50
C GLY A 526 -16.18 13.92 2.71
N VAL A 527 -14.89 14.14 2.97
CA VAL A 527 -14.43 14.98 4.10
C VAL A 527 -14.77 16.46 3.86
N VAL A 528 -14.62 16.94 2.61
CA VAL A 528 -15.03 18.31 2.25
C VAL A 528 -16.54 18.51 2.44
N LEU A 529 -17.35 17.55 2.01
CA LEU A 529 -18.81 17.59 2.21
C LEU A 529 -19.18 17.62 3.70
N LEU A 530 -18.55 16.76 4.51
CA LEU A 530 -18.74 16.72 5.95
C LEU A 530 -18.32 18.04 6.62
N ASN A 531 -17.18 18.61 6.22
CA ASN A 531 -16.71 19.89 6.73
C ASN A 531 -17.67 21.01 6.36
N SER A 532 -18.13 21.07 5.09
CA SER A 532 -19.09 22.08 4.62
C SER A 532 -20.43 21.97 5.34
N ALA A 533 -20.94 20.75 5.56
CA ALA A 533 -22.16 20.52 6.33
C ALA A 533 -22.00 21.00 7.79
N GLY A 534 -20.87 20.69 8.43
CA GLY A 534 -20.56 21.17 9.78
C GLY A 534 -20.50 22.70 9.87
N VAL A 535 -19.92 23.33 8.84
CA VAL A 535 -19.85 24.78 8.70
C VAL A 535 -21.24 25.41 8.59
N ILE A 536 -22.14 24.88 7.76
CA ILE A 536 -23.51 25.40 7.57
C ILE A 536 -24.32 25.27 8.86
N VAL A 537 -24.28 24.13 9.51
CA VAL A 537 -25.03 23.87 10.74
C VAL A 537 -24.51 24.73 11.89
N GLY A 538 -23.21 24.93 12.00
CA GLY A 538 -22.59 25.68 13.09
C GLY A 538 -22.61 27.20 12.91
N SER A 539 -22.89 27.73 11.71
CA SER A 539 -22.89 29.18 11.44
C SER A 539 -24.05 29.96 12.08
N GLY A 540 -24.97 29.28 12.77
CA GLY A 540 -26.18 29.92 13.29
C GLY A 540 -27.21 30.28 12.22
N LEU A 541 -26.92 30.04 10.93
CA LEU A 541 -27.89 30.25 9.84
C LEU A 541 -29.14 29.38 9.99
N LEU A 542 -29.04 28.27 10.72
CA LEU A 542 -30.14 27.34 11.01
C LEU A 542 -30.62 27.42 12.46
N SER A 543 -30.61 28.61 13.09
CA SER A 543 -31.01 28.83 14.48
C SER A 543 -32.46 28.46 14.80
N LYS A 544 -33.29 28.13 13.83
CA LYS A 544 -34.67 27.66 13.95
C LYS A 544 -34.86 26.19 13.53
N LEU A 545 -33.85 25.35 13.65
CA LEU A 545 -34.05 23.92 13.43
C LEU A 545 -34.94 23.35 14.54
N ASP A 546 -36.01 22.67 14.14
CA ASP A 546 -36.94 21.99 15.05
C ASP A 546 -36.17 20.96 15.92
N LYS A 547 -36.57 20.82 17.20
CA LYS A 547 -35.90 19.94 18.18
C LYS A 547 -35.71 18.50 17.70
N SER A 548 -36.56 18.02 16.80
CA SER A 548 -36.45 16.70 16.18
C SER A 548 -35.30 16.60 15.16
N LEU A 549 -35.06 17.66 14.40
CA LEU A 549 -33.94 17.75 13.45
C LEU A 549 -32.59 17.98 14.14
N THR A 550 -32.56 18.66 15.27
CA THR A 550 -31.37 18.76 16.13
C THR A 550 -30.99 17.40 16.71
N LEU A 551 -31.95 16.52 17.01
CA LEU A 551 -31.65 15.15 17.47
C LEU A 551 -31.04 14.29 16.36
N ILE A 552 -31.53 14.39 15.12
CA ILE A 552 -30.97 13.70 13.94
C ILE A 552 -29.63 14.31 13.56
N SER A 553 -29.50 15.63 13.60
CA SER A 553 -28.24 16.35 13.40
C SER A 553 -27.19 15.96 14.45
N ASN A 554 -27.61 15.80 15.72
CA ASN A 554 -26.74 15.34 16.80
C ASN A 554 -26.24 13.88 16.62
N HIS A 555 -26.99 13.01 15.91
CA HIS A 555 -26.59 11.62 15.71
C HIS A 555 -25.85 11.39 14.39
N PHE A 556 -26.12 12.14 13.33
CA PHE A 556 -25.51 11.93 12.01
C PHE A 556 -24.28 12.82 11.77
N SER A 557 -24.29 14.03 12.35
CA SER A 557 -23.20 15.00 12.32
C SER A 557 -22.39 15.02 13.62
N PHE A 558 -22.60 14.04 14.50
CA PHE A 558 -22.11 14.01 15.88
C PHE A 558 -20.61 14.30 16.03
N PHE A 559 -19.82 13.96 15.02
CA PHE A 559 -18.37 14.14 15.06
C PHE A 559 -17.91 15.53 14.62
N GLN A 560 -18.53 16.12 13.59
CA GLN A 560 -18.14 17.42 13.04
C GLN A 560 -18.99 18.56 13.57
N PHE A 561 -20.27 18.31 13.85
CA PHE A 561 -21.17 19.23 14.53
C PHE A 561 -20.70 19.51 15.96
N PHE A 562 -20.23 18.49 16.67
CA PHE A 562 -19.63 18.64 17.98
C PHE A 562 -18.34 19.46 17.94
N ILE A 563 -17.47 19.21 16.95
CA ILE A 563 -16.25 19.99 16.72
C ILE A 563 -16.60 21.43 16.39
N PHE A 564 -17.61 21.69 15.60
CA PHE A 564 -17.97 23.03 15.12
C PHE A 564 -18.78 23.83 16.17
N LEU A 565 -19.81 23.26 16.81
CA LEU A 565 -20.48 23.84 17.98
C LEU A 565 -19.50 24.12 19.11
N PHE A 566 -18.58 23.18 19.29
CA PHE A 566 -17.52 23.26 20.25
C PHE A 566 -16.56 24.42 19.95
N PHE A 567 -16.23 24.64 18.67
CA PHE A 567 -15.45 25.76 18.17
C PHE A 567 -16.15 27.09 18.41
N ILE A 568 -17.44 27.19 18.05
CA ILE A 568 -18.21 28.41 18.26
C ILE A 568 -18.35 28.70 19.75
N TYR A 569 -18.71 27.70 20.55
CA TYR A 569 -18.87 27.85 22.00
C TYR A 569 -17.54 28.17 22.73
N SER A 570 -16.40 27.60 22.29
CA SER A 570 -15.11 27.87 22.92
C SER A 570 -14.46 29.17 22.48
N PHE A 571 -14.74 29.64 21.27
CA PHE A 571 -14.07 30.76 20.67
C PHE A 571 -14.83 32.09 20.78
N ILE A 572 -16.15 32.05 20.70
CA ILE A 572 -17.03 33.24 20.80
C ILE A 572 -16.88 33.96 22.15
N PRO A 573 -16.77 33.29 23.32
CA PRO A 573 -16.59 34.01 24.60
C PRO A 573 -15.29 34.77 24.68
N SER A 574 -14.21 34.26 24.06
CA SER A 574 -12.96 34.99 23.98
C SER A 574 -13.03 36.19 23.02
N LEU A 575 -13.96 36.15 22.07
CA LEU A 575 -14.21 37.20 21.07
C LEU A 575 -14.59 38.54 21.67
N GLY A 576 -15.45 38.60 22.68
CA GLY A 576 -15.82 39.83 23.36
C GLY A 576 -14.64 40.56 24.00
N ARG A 577 -13.58 39.83 24.37
CA ARG A 577 -12.31 40.37 24.88
C ARG A 577 -11.27 40.57 23.77
N PHE A 578 -11.44 40.01 22.59
CA PHE A 578 -10.50 40.11 21.48
C PHE A 578 -10.70 41.35 20.60
N TRP A 579 -11.83 42.09 20.74
CA TRP A 579 -12.20 43.11 19.78
C TRP A 579 -12.21 44.49 20.38
N LYS A 580 -11.52 45.44 19.74
CA LYS A 580 -11.75 46.84 19.88
C LYS A 580 -12.96 47.24 19.06
N VAL A 581 -14.14 47.12 19.64
CA VAL A 581 -15.41 47.66 19.06
C VAL A 581 -15.72 48.93 19.79
N ASN A 582 -15.91 50.00 19.06
CA ASN A 582 -16.29 51.28 19.65
C ASN A 582 -17.80 51.33 19.80
N PHE A 583 -18.29 51.19 21.03
CA PHE A 583 -19.71 51.31 21.39
C PHE A 583 -20.15 52.76 21.62
N ALA A 584 -19.27 53.75 21.53
CA ALA A 584 -19.56 55.15 21.80
C ALA A 584 -20.53 55.80 20.78
N ALA A 585 -20.78 55.15 19.63
CA ALA A 585 -21.73 55.61 18.62
C ALA A 585 -23.22 55.38 19.01
N CYS A 586 -23.48 54.75 20.15
CA CYS A 586 -24.82 54.42 20.64
C CYS A 586 -25.21 55.33 21.82
N GLU A 587 -24.73 56.58 21.91
CA GLU A 587 -25.19 57.50 22.93
C GLU A 587 -26.68 57.92 22.75
N PRO A 588 -27.47 58.03 23.85
CA PRO A 588 -28.91 58.13 23.81
C PRO A 588 -29.48 59.52 23.49
N ASN A 589 -28.85 60.31 22.62
CA ASN A 589 -29.24 61.71 22.37
C ASN A 589 -30.00 61.98 21.07
N SER A 590 -30.65 60.99 20.45
CA SER A 590 -31.58 61.27 19.36
C SER A 590 -32.82 60.36 19.43
N SER A 591 -33.99 60.98 19.38
CA SER A 591 -35.33 60.45 19.41
C SER A 591 -35.70 59.66 18.13
N THR A 592 -34.85 58.81 17.65
CA THR A 592 -35.12 57.90 16.52
C THR A 592 -34.98 56.46 16.97
N ALA A 593 -35.89 55.63 16.52
CA ALA A 593 -36.11 54.21 16.86
C ALA A 593 -34.85 53.47 17.35
N ILE A 594 -34.91 52.90 18.53
CA ILE A 594 -33.84 52.12 19.16
C ILE A 594 -33.41 51.03 18.19
N ASN A 595 -32.23 51.22 17.61
CA ASN A 595 -31.63 50.21 16.74
C ASN A 595 -31.25 49.01 17.63
N PRO A 596 -31.74 47.78 17.36
CA PRO A 596 -31.45 46.60 18.19
C PRO A 596 -29.96 46.37 18.40
N ALA A 597 -29.12 46.84 17.47
CA ALA A 597 -27.66 46.76 17.59
C ALA A 597 -27.07 47.63 18.72
N CYS A 598 -27.80 48.66 19.17
CA CYS A 598 -27.37 49.58 20.25
C CYS A 598 -27.83 49.15 21.65
N MET A 599 -28.58 48.06 21.80
CA MET A 599 -28.97 47.51 23.11
C MET A 599 -27.80 46.87 23.87
N LEU A 600 -26.69 46.58 23.18
CA LEU A 600 -25.53 45.89 23.74
C LEU A 600 -24.42 46.89 24.08
N SER A 601 -24.18 47.13 25.35
CA SER A 601 -23.14 48.05 25.81
C SER A 601 -21.72 47.48 25.80
N HIS A 602 -21.60 46.15 25.80
CA HIS A 602 -20.32 45.43 25.85
C HIS A 602 -20.36 44.16 25.01
N GLY A 603 -19.25 43.78 24.37
CA GLY A 603 -19.14 42.57 23.58
C GLY A 603 -19.43 41.28 24.36
N ILE A 604 -19.27 41.29 25.68
CA ILE A 604 -19.61 40.16 26.57
C ILE A 604 -21.10 39.92 26.59
N GLN A 605 -21.94 41.00 26.64
CA GLN A 605 -23.40 40.86 26.61
C GLN A 605 -23.89 40.25 25.30
N PHE A 606 -23.30 40.63 24.17
CA PHE A 606 -23.62 40.01 22.88
C PHE A 606 -23.37 38.51 22.89
N ILE A 607 -22.29 38.07 23.56
CA ILE A 607 -21.96 36.65 23.65
C ILE A 607 -22.95 35.92 24.56
N GLU A 608 -23.25 36.48 25.73
CA GLU A 608 -24.18 35.87 26.70
C GLU A 608 -25.60 35.75 26.15
N GLU A 609 -26.09 36.74 25.36
CA GLU A 609 -27.37 36.69 24.73
C GLU A 609 -27.47 35.70 23.56
N ASN A 610 -26.43 35.62 22.73
CA ASN A 610 -26.46 34.75 21.55
C ASN A 610 -25.93 33.33 21.85
N PHE A 611 -25.11 33.17 22.88
CA PHE A 611 -24.46 31.90 23.24
C PHE A 611 -24.46 31.74 24.77
N PRO A 612 -25.60 31.38 25.39
CA PRO A 612 -25.73 31.18 26.83
C PRO A 612 -24.68 30.14 27.31
N ASP A 613 -24.07 30.37 28.48
CA ASP A 613 -23.09 29.50 29.14
C ASP A 613 -21.74 29.34 28.42
N ALA A 614 -21.51 30.02 27.31
CA ALA A 614 -20.25 29.86 26.54
C ALA A 614 -19.01 30.24 27.35
N LEU A 615 -19.07 31.24 28.23
CA LEU A 615 -17.97 31.69 29.07
C LEU A 615 -17.64 30.69 30.18
N SER A 616 -18.68 30.09 30.82
CA SER A 616 -18.49 29.14 31.93
C SER A 616 -17.91 27.79 31.44
N GLN A 617 -18.24 27.39 30.22
CA GLN A 617 -17.85 26.10 29.66
C GLN A 617 -16.56 26.14 28.83
N PHE A 618 -15.90 27.30 28.69
CA PHE A 618 -14.73 27.49 27.84
C PHE A 618 -13.61 26.46 28.11
N THR A 619 -13.21 26.31 29.39
CA THR A 619 -12.11 25.41 29.77
C THR A 619 -12.47 23.94 29.49
N THR A 620 -13.69 23.54 29.84
CA THR A 620 -14.17 22.17 29.60
C THR A 620 -14.17 21.86 28.12
N ASN A 621 -14.67 22.78 27.34
CA ASN A 621 -14.77 22.67 25.90
C ASN A 621 -13.39 22.60 25.24
N PHE A 622 -12.46 23.41 25.65
CA PHE A 622 -11.07 23.38 25.15
C PHE A 622 -10.40 22.03 25.45
N LEU A 623 -10.57 21.48 26.66
CA LEU A 623 -10.03 20.18 27.03
C LEU A 623 -10.62 19.03 26.21
N ILE A 624 -11.95 19.06 25.98
CA ILE A 624 -12.60 18.03 25.15
C ILE A 624 -12.07 18.09 23.71
N LEU A 625 -11.86 19.29 23.12
CA LEU A 625 -11.31 19.47 21.78
C LEU A 625 -9.94 18.75 21.64
N TYR A 626 -9.06 18.91 22.62
CA TYR A 626 -7.78 18.22 22.63
C TYR A 626 -7.92 16.70 22.86
N ALA A 627 -8.92 16.26 23.62
CA ALA A 627 -9.19 14.84 23.85
C ALA A 627 -9.66 14.10 22.58
N PHE A 628 -10.16 14.81 21.56
CA PHE A 628 -10.47 14.21 20.26
C PHE A 628 -9.22 13.72 19.49
N LEU A 629 -8.08 14.37 19.66
CA LEU A 629 -6.86 14.00 18.94
C LEU A 629 -6.41 12.54 19.20
N PRO A 630 -6.21 12.10 20.47
CA PRO A 630 -5.92 10.71 20.74
C PRO A 630 -7.06 9.77 20.35
N GLY A 631 -8.33 10.19 20.50
CA GLY A 631 -9.49 9.43 20.06
C GLY A 631 -9.46 9.14 18.55
N LEU A 632 -9.27 10.15 17.72
CA LEU A 632 -9.16 10.01 16.26
C LEU A 632 -7.93 9.21 15.84
N THR A 633 -6.81 9.38 16.55
CA THR A 633 -5.61 8.58 16.31
C THR A 633 -5.88 7.09 16.55
N ILE A 634 -6.55 6.74 17.63
CA ILE A 634 -6.95 5.36 17.93
C ILE A 634 -7.90 4.83 16.85
N ILE A 635 -8.90 5.62 16.45
CA ILE A 635 -9.86 5.24 15.40
C ILE A 635 -9.14 5.05 14.06
N ALA A 636 -8.18 5.91 13.71
CA ALA A 636 -7.36 5.74 12.51
C ALA A 636 -6.59 4.40 12.55
N ILE A 637 -5.90 4.11 13.64
CA ILE A 637 -5.19 2.84 13.82
C ILE A 637 -6.16 1.63 13.69
N LEU A 638 -7.34 1.72 14.31
CA LEU A 638 -8.34 0.65 14.26
C LEU A 638 -8.91 0.48 12.84
N SER A 639 -9.17 1.56 12.10
CA SER A 639 -9.67 1.50 10.72
C SER A 639 -8.70 0.72 9.81
N PHE A 640 -7.40 0.96 9.93
CA PHE A 640 -6.37 0.20 9.20
C PHE A 640 -6.24 -1.26 9.67
N LYS A 641 -6.44 -1.53 10.95
CA LYS A 641 -6.47 -2.91 11.48
C LYS A 641 -7.69 -3.69 11.00
N ILE A 642 -8.85 -3.05 10.94
CA ILE A 642 -10.09 -3.64 10.39
C ILE A 642 -9.90 -3.92 8.90
N ARG A 643 -9.34 -2.97 8.15
CA ARG A 643 -9.00 -3.14 6.74
C ARG A 643 -8.04 -4.32 6.51
N GLU A 644 -7.02 -4.48 7.34
CA GLU A 644 -6.10 -5.61 7.26
C GLU A 644 -6.86 -6.95 7.39
N ARG A 645 -7.86 -7.02 8.29
CA ARG A 645 -8.72 -8.19 8.44
C ARG A 645 -9.69 -8.39 7.26
N ILE A 646 -10.17 -7.32 6.65
CA ILE A 646 -11.10 -7.38 5.50
C ILE A 646 -10.34 -7.80 4.24
N ILE A 647 -9.18 -7.18 3.96
CA ILE A 647 -8.34 -7.51 2.79
C ILE A 647 -7.77 -8.92 2.92
N GLY A 648 -7.42 -9.38 4.12
CA GLY A 648 -7.04 -10.78 4.36
C GLY A 648 -8.21 -11.78 4.28
N ARG A 649 -9.45 -11.30 4.03
CA ARG A 649 -10.65 -12.12 3.81
C ARG A 649 -11.15 -12.07 2.36
N GLN A 650 -10.72 -11.08 1.56
CA GLN A 650 -10.94 -11.00 0.12
C GLN A 650 -9.80 -11.69 -0.62
#